data_c12fc7b291f46f49d2f06409700198c2
#
_entry.id   c12fc7b291f46f49d2f06409700198c2
#
_cell.length_a   1.000
_cell.length_b   1.000
_cell.length_c   1.000
_cell.angle_alpha   90.00
_cell.angle_beta   90.00
_cell.angle_gamma   90.00
#
_symmetry.space_group_name_H-M   'P 1'
#
loop_
_entity.id
_entity.type
_entity.pdbx_description
1 polymer ?
#
loop_
_entity_poly.entity_id
_entity_poly.type
_entity_poly.pdbx_seq_one_letter_code
_entity_poly.pdbx_strand_id
1 'polypeptide(L)'
;MATTRFMARKSTLASLIAMSLMLSPAFAEEAESEEAAEKGYAELIADLAAQEGLFNFYRNTDSGETMLSLREEQLNTPFIYHAQTMDGVVEAGHFRGNFRDTRLIEFRRHFNRIEVVTWNPRFVFDENNPLSRAAEANRSEAVLAVLDIEADDNGRVLLKADPLFKSQALHRIAPWANPNQSGPRFSLGQLSADRSRIARERVYDNNMDVVVDYVFLNEEPVVFGSAAIADPRSITISLQHSFIEMPDNDYQPRRDDPRVGYFTQEFDQMTNPEWAPWGDVINRWNLVKQDPNAALSEPVEPIVWWIENTTPHEWRDAIRQGVEDWNIAFEAAGFKNALVVKVQPDDADWDAGDVNYNVLRWTSSPRPPFGGYGPSLANPMTGELISSNIMLEFVFMSNRWTLGELFSSGAALGDYHNFDDAHMYCSHGHEVQMGHMLGRLASDQRMYDDIENDPILVQALRHLIMHEVGHTLGLNHNMKSHGLWDNEQVHDAALTQGVIAGSVMDYNPVNIAPVGKAQGDYYSYKPGPYDLWAIEYGYSPALDDADAEEARLQQILSRSHERELAFGNDADDMRAPGRHIDPRIMTGAMSSDPVAYAIDRWDLVNHEFGELLDKGREDGQSHQRVLTSANMLFGQYAGQATVVSRYIGGVYVERAYVGQTNDVRPYTPVPRDTQRQAMQALNNYVFAADTLESMQPVLAYMQQQRRGFNHWGNNEDPRPHQMILNMQRNVFNHILHENVLQRLSDTAMYGNEYSLTDMLGDLTGGVFNGTHTTVSQNLQIEYVNRLIGIAGLEGGSGYDNLSQAAAVGQLRRIRNMSAPRRAGDSVSNHYGYLHLLIDRAFEA
;
A
#
# COMPACT_ATOMS: atom_id res chain seq x y z
N MET A 1 30.21 -49.63 -1.22
CA MET A 1 30.06 -51.01 -0.72
C MET A 1 28.68 -51.20 -0.20
N ALA A 2 28.04 -52.15 -0.75
CA ALA A 2 26.83 -52.93 -0.49
C ALA A 2 25.51 -52.15 -0.66
N THR A 3 24.79 -52.18 -1.79
CA THR A 3 24.01 -53.24 -2.50
C THR A 3 23.12 -54.06 -1.62
N THR A 4 21.81 -53.97 -1.81
CA THR A 4 20.83 -55.06 -2.00
C THR A 4 19.46 -54.49 -2.32
N ARG A 5 18.93 -54.56 -3.55
CA ARG A 5 18.07 -55.56 -4.26
C ARG A 5 16.65 -55.72 -3.67
N PHE A 6 15.69 -55.24 -4.43
CA PHE A 6 14.63 -55.90 -5.20
C PHE A 6 13.76 -56.93 -4.48
N MET A 7 12.44 -56.76 -4.52
CA MET A 7 11.52 -57.78 -5.05
C MET A 7 10.11 -57.19 -5.35
N ALA A 8 9.76 -57.36 -6.60
CA ALA A 8 8.40 -57.22 -7.15
C ALA A 8 7.52 -58.41 -6.77
N ARG A 9 6.25 -58.19 -6.52
CA ARG A 9 5.24 -59.24 -6.66
C ARG A 9 4.06 -58.76 -7.49
N LYS A 10 3.98 -59.35 -8.69
CA LYS A 10 2.76 -59.45 -9.51
C LYS A 10 1.86 -60.52 -8.88
N SER A 11 0.57 -60.25 -8.79
CA SER A 11 -0.43 -61.33 -8.80
C SER A 11 -1.62 -60.91 -9.65
N THR A 12 -1.69 -61.57 -10.78
CA THR A 12 -2.82 -61.78 -11.67
C THR A 12 -3.90 -62.58 -10.95
N LEU A 13 -5.18 -62.19 -11.10
CA LEU A 13 -6.27 -63.15 -11.11
C LEU A 13 -7.34 -62.75 -12.10
N ALA A 14 -7.59 -63.64 -12.96
CA ALA A 14 -8.53 -63.56 -14.08
C ALA A 14 -9.90 -64.15 -13.70
N SER A 15 -10.93 -63.62 -14.31
CA SER A 15 -12.15 -64.27 -14.88
C SER A 15 -12.98 -65.18 -14.02
N LEU A 16 -14.25 -64.83 -13.88
CA LEU A 16 -15.35 -65.79 -14.08
C LEU A 16 -16.63 -65.03 -14.50
N ILE A 17 -16.99 -65.27 -15.77
CA ILE A 17 -18.31 -65.04 -16.38
C ILE A 17 -19.21 -66.15 -15.94
N ALA A 18 -20.37 -65.90 -15.39
CA ALA A 18 -21.50 -66.83 -15.32
C ALA A 18 -22.74 -66.12 -15.84
N MET A 19 -23.13 -66.55 -16.97
CA MET A 19 -24.34 -66.28 -17.73
C MET A 19 -25.49 -67.06 -17.10
N SER A 20 -26.58 -66.39 -16.68
CA SER A 20 -27.86 -67.07 -16.50
C SER A 20 -28.97 -66.21 -17.11
N LEU A 21 -29.40 -66.66 -18.25
CA LEU A 21 -30.66 -66.31 -18.87
C LEU A 21 -31.81 -66.93 -18.08
N MET A 22 -32.74 -66.08 -17.66
CA MET A 22 -34.15 -66.48 -17.46
C MET A 22 -35.06 -65.43 -18.08
N LEU A 23 -35.78 -65.85 -19.04
CA LEU A 23 -36.92 -65.19 -19.66
C LEU A 23 -38.09 -65.11 -18.70
N SER A 24 -38.74 -63.98 -18.64
CA SER A 24 -40.17 -63.81 -18.36
C SER A 24 -40.69 -62.46 -18.84
N PRO A 25 -41.98 -62.28 -19.09
CA PRO A 25 -42.46 -61.66 -20.33
C PRO A 25 -42.70 -60.15 -20.23
N ALA A 26 -42.74 -59.55 -21.43
CA ALA A 26 -43.08 -58.20 -21.70
C ALA A 26 -44.42 -57.72 -21.11
N PHE A 27 -44.36 -56.66 -20.33
CA PHE A 27 -45.35 -55.58 -20.38
C PHE A 27 -44.63 -54.35 -20.90
N ALA A 28 -44.89 -54.00 -22.11
CA ALA A 28 -44.59 -52.73 -22.69
C ALA A 28 -45.57 -51.71 -22.05
N GLU A 29 -45.14 -51.04 -21.08
CA GLU A 29 -45.69 -49.76 -20.73
C GLU A 29 -44.90 -48.70 -21.53
N GLU A 30 -45.49 -48.18 -22.57
CA GLU A 30 -45.04 -46.99 -23.26
C GLU A 30 -45.06 -45.86 -22.21
N ALA A 31 -43.93 -45.61 -21.58
CA ALA A 31 -43.67 -44.31 -20.99
C ALA A 31 -43.54 -43.33 -22.18
N GLU A 32 -44.59 -42.67 -22.55
CA GLU A 32 -44.51 -41.38 -23.21
C GLU A 32 -43.59 -40.51 -22.39
N SER A 33 -42.36 -40.39 -22.82
CA SER A 33 -41.53 -39.22 -22.46
C SER A 33 -42.29 -38.02 -23.09
N GLU A 34 -43.10 -37.33 -22.32
CA GLU A 34 -43.37 -35.97 -22.64
C GLU A 34 -42.01 -35.26 -22.76
N GLU A 35 -41.53 -35.05 -23.98
CA GLU A 35 -40.58 -34.00 -24.28
C GLU A 35 -41.28 -32.72 -23.77
N ALA A 36 -40.87 -32.23 -22.60
CA ALA A 36 -41.30 -30.94 -22.12
C ALA A 36 -40.92 -29.96 -23.24
N ALA A 37 -41.94 -29.36 -23.89
CA ALA A 37 -41.71 -28.39 -24.93
C ALA A 37 -40.79 -27.32 -24.36
N GLU A 38 -39.61 -27.08 -24.98
CA GLU A 38 -38.71 -26.01 -24.55
C GLU A 38 -39.53 -24.70 -24.51
N LYS A 39 -39.58 -24.07 -23.33
CA LYS A 39 -40.29 -22.83 -23.16
C LYS A 39 -39.59 -21.74 -23.95
N GLY A 40 -40.35 -20.94 -24.68
CA GLY A 40 -39.82 -19.81 -25.44
C GLY A 40 -39.31 -18.69 -24.51
N TYR A 41 -38.47 -17.81 -25.04
CA TYR A 41 -37.90 -16.68 -24.32
C TYR A 41 -38.95 -15.89 -23.52
N ALA A 42 -40.06 -15.46 -24.17
CA ALA A 42 -41.13 -14.68 -23.53
C ALA A 42 -41.84 -15.45 -22.40
N GLU A 43 -41.94 -16.78 -22.50
CA GLU A 43 -42.56 -17.61 -21.47
C GLU A 43 -41.65 -17.77 -20.24
N LEU A 44 -40.32 -17.84 -20.44
CA LEU A 44 -39.35 -17.97 -19.36
C LEU A 44 -39.24 -16.72 -18.50
N ILE A 45 -39.50 -15.54 -19.06
CA ILE A 45 -39.38 -14.25 -18.34
C ILE A 45 -40.76 -13.68 -17.89
N ALA A 46 -41.88 -14.27 -18.27
CA ALA A 46 -43.21 -13.68 -18.09
C ALA A 46 -43.54 -13.31 -16.64
N ASP A 47 -43.09 -14.11 -15.68
CA ASP A 47 -43.36 -13.96 -14.25
C ASP A 47 -42.13 -13.42 -13.46
N LEU A 48 -41.14 -12.89 -14.15
CA LEU A 48 -39.91 -12.38 -13.53
C LEU A 48 -39.95 -10.85 -13.43
N ALA A 49 -39.44 -10.31 -12.33
CA ALA A 49 -39.17 -8.87 -12.23
C ALA A 49 -37.99 -8.53 -13.14
N ALA A 50 -38.16 -7.54 -14.02
CA ALA A 50 -37.16 -7.15 -15.00
C ALA A 50 -36.47 -5.82 -14.62
N GLN A 51 -35.18 -5.71 -14.83
CA GLN A 51 -34.42 -4.47 -14.94
C GLN A 51 -33.79 -4.43 -16.32
N GLU A 52 -34.07 -3.37 -17.09
CA GLU A 52 -33.59 -3.20 -18.46
C GLU A 52 -32.45 -2.18 -18.49
N GLY A 53 -31.44 -2.40 -19.34
CA GLY A 53 -30.27 -1.52 -19.54
C GLY A 53 -29.16 -2.20 -20.33
N LEU A 54 -27.90 -2.02 -19.90
CA LEU A 54 -26.73 -2.60 -20.57
C LEU A 54 -26.96 -4.09 -20.86
N PHE A 55 -27.28 -4.87 -19.84
CA PHE A 55 -27.80 -6.23 -19.95
C PHE A 55 -29.16 -6.29 -19.26
N ASN A 56 -30.14 -6.97 -19.84
CA ASN A 56 -31.40 -7.13 -19.14
C ASN A 56 -31.26 -8.21 -18.07
N PHE A 57 -31.66 -7.88 -16.87
CA PHE A 57 -31.58 -8.77 -15.71
C PHE A 57 -32.98 -9.08 -15.19
N TYR A 58 -33.27 -10.36 -14.98
CA TYR A 58 -34.57 -10.83 -14.53
C TYR A 58 -34.44 -11.61 -13.24
N ARG A 59 -35.38 -11.38 -12.29
CA ARG A 59 -35.40 -12.08 -11.01
C ARG A 59 -36.76 -12.70 -10.75
N ASN A 60 -36.78 -13.96 -10.38
CA ASN A 60 -37.94 -14.59 -9.79
C ASN A 60 -38.07 -14.12 -8.34
N THR A 61 -39.16 -13.41 -8.01
CA THR A 61 -39.36 -12.82 -6.67
C THR A 61 -39.68 -13.86 -5.59
N ASP A 62 -40.14 -15.07 -5.98
CA ASP A 62 -40.49 -16.13 -5.06
C ASP A 62 -39.30 -17.06 -4.75
N SER A 63 -38.53 -17.49 -5.78
CA SER A 63 -37.40 -18.40 -5.64
C SER A 63 -36.05 -17.67 -5.47
N GLY A 64 -35.92 -16.42 -5.96
CA GLY A 64 -34.70 -15.66 -6.03
C GLY A 64 -33.78 -16.06 -7.18
N GLU A 65 -34.19 -16.98 -8.06
CA GLU A 65 -33.45 -17.35 -9.27
C GLU A 65 -33.35 -16.16 -10.23
N THR A 66 -32.21 -16.08 -10.93
CA THR A 66 -31.93 -14.93 -11.80
C THR A 66 -31.56 -15.35 -13.22
N MET A 67 -31.98 -14.55 -14.19
CA MET A 67 -31.66 -14.70 -15.60
C MET A 67 -30.97 -13.44 -16.13
N LEU A 68 -30.06 -13.62 -17.08
CA LEU A 68 -29.34 -12.57 -17.78
C LEU A 68 -29.65 -12.64 -19.27
N SER A 69 -29.97 -11.53 -19.88
CA SER A 69 -30.17 -11.48 -21.34
C SER A 69 -29.18 -10.56 -22.02
N LEU A 70 -28.53 -11.07 -23.04
CA LEU A 70 -27.58 -10.37 -23.90
C LEU A 70 -28.17 -10.16 -25.28
N ARG A 71 -27.90 -9.00 -25.89
CA ARG A 71 -28.21 -8.74 -27.31
C ARG A 71 -27.12 -9.35 -28.18
N GLU A 72 -27.46 -9.80 -29.40
CA GLU A 72 -26.48 -10.39 -30.33
C GLU A 72 -25.35 -9.43 -30.67
N GLU A 73 -25.63 -8.13 -30.74
CA GLU A 73 -24.63 -7.06 -30.98
C GLU A 73 -23.61 -6.88 -29.85
N GLN A 74 -23.92 -7.37 -28.65
CA GLN A 74 -23.04 -7.35 -27.48
C GLN A 74 -22.08 -8.55 -27.44
N LEU A 75 -22.32 -9.55 -28.29
CA LEU A 75 -21.44 -10.69 -28.40
C LEU A 75 -20.15 -10.31 -29.17
N ASN A 76 -19.01 -10.79 -28.69
CA ASN A 76 -17.66 -10.48 -29.20
C ASN A 76 -17.31 -8.96 -29.07
N THR A 77 -17.95 -8.26 -28.13
CA THR A 77 -17.65 -6.88 -27.79
C THR A 77 -17.03 -6.87 -26.40
N PRO A 78 -15.90 -6.14 -26.18
CA PRO A 78 -15.28 -6.04 -24.85
C PRO A 78 -16.09 -5.14 -23.93
N PHE A 79 -16.19 -5.58 -22.68
CA PHE A 79 -16.70 -4.81 -21.53
C PHE A 79 -15.62 -4.71 -20.48
N ILE A 80 -15.59 -3.61 -19.73
CA ILE A 80 -14.77 -3.50 -18.53
C ILE A 80 -15.50 -4.23 -17.42
N TYR A 81 -14.86 -5.24 -16.87
CA TYR A 81 -15.30 -5.90 -15.65
C TYR A 81 -14.54 -5.35 -14.46
N HIS A 82 -15.25 -5.01 -13.39
CA HIS A 82 -14.67 -4.57 -12.13
C HIS A 82 -15.27 -5.35 -10.96
N ALA A 83 -14.40 -5.72 -10.01
CA ALA A 83 -14.81 -6.38 -8.77
C ALA A 83 -14.44 -5.52 -7.56
N GLN A 84 -15.42 -5.32 -6.67
CA GLN A 84 -15.24 -4.52 -5.45
C GLN A 84 -15.82 -5.25 -4.23
N THR A 85 -15.09 -5.24 -3.11
CA THR A 85 -15.63 -5.75 -1.84
C THR A 85 -16.61 -4.74 -1.24
N MET A 86 -17.85 -5.14 -1.08
CA MET A 86 -18.89 -4.34 -0.42
C MET A 86 -18.85 -4.48 1.10
N ASP A 87 -18.53 -5.69 1.59
CA ASP A 87 -18.28 -5.98 3.00
C ASP A 87 -17.57 -7.34 3.15
N GLY A 88 -16.84 -7.54 4.26
CA GLY A 88 -16.14 -8.80 4.47
C GLY A 88 -15.31 -8.84 5.74
N VAL A 89 -14.22 -9.61 5.72
CA VAL A 89 -13.31 -9.77 6.84
C VAL A 89 -11.88 -9.43 6.43
N VAL A 90 -11.25 -8.57 7.21
CA VAL A 90 -9.87 -8.09 6.97
C VAL A 90 -8.88 -9.25 6.95
N GLU A 91 -9.09 -10.28 7.77
CA GLU A 91 -8.26 -11.48 7.85
C GLU A 91 -8.17 -12.27 6.54
N ALA A 92 -9.16 -12.10 5.66
CA ALA A 92 -9.18 -12.67 4.31
C ALA A 92 -8.81 -11.63 3.23
N GLY A 93 -8.37 -10.43 3.61
CA GLY A 93 -8.06 -9.34 2.69
C GLY A 93 -9.31 -8.66 2.10
N HIS A 94 -10.48 -8.83 2.72
CA HIS A 94 -11.74 -8.22 2.29
C HIS A 94 -12.20 -7.18 3.30
N PHE A 95 -12.04 -5.91 2.98
CA PHE A 95 -12.59 -4.79 3.73
C PHE A 95 -13.54 -3.98 2.82
N ARG A 96 -14.45 -3.24 3.42
CA ARG A 96 -15.43 -2.44 2.70
C ARG A 96 -14.76 -1.44 1.76
N GLY A 97 -15.19 -1.39 0.49
CA GLY A 97 -14.68 -0.49 -0.53
C GLY A 97 -13.36 -0.92 -1.20
N ASN A 98 -12.85 -2.11 -0.89
CA ASN A 98 -11.62 -2.61 -1.52
C ASN A 98 -11.87 -2.95 -2.99
N PHE A 99 -11.19 -2.25 -3.89
CA PHE A 99 -11.13 -2.60 -5.32
C PHE A 99 -10.26 -3.83 -5.50
N ARG A 100 -10.79 -4.83 -6.21
CA ARG A 100 -10.16 -6.17 -6.28
C ARG A 100 -9.52 -6.46 -7.62
N ASP A 101 -10.24 -6.16 -8.69
CA ASP A 101 -9.84 -6.59 -10.03
C ASP A 101 -10.51 -5.72 -11.08
N THR A 102 -9.77 -5.38 -12.12
CA THR A 102 -10.30 -4.71 -13.31
C THR A 102 -9.71 -5.39 -14.52
N ARG A 103 -10.56 -5.87 -15.42
CA ARG A 103 -10.15 -6.58 -16.64
C ARG A 103 -11.16 -6.40 -17.76
N LEU A 104 -10.78 -6.82 -18.97
CA LEU A 104 -11.69 -6.91 -20.09
C LEU A 104 -12.37 -8.28 -20.12
N ILE A 105 -13.67 -8.28 -20.39
CA ILE A 105 -14.48 -9.49 -20.58
C ILE A 105 -15.27 -9.37 -21.87
N GLU A 106 -15.38 -10.49 -22.57
CA GLU A 106 -16.24 -10.67 -23.75
C GLU A 106 -17.16 -11.86 -23.55
N PHE A 107 -18.38 -11.76 -24.12
CA PHE A 107 -19.32 -12.86 -24.26
C PHE A 107 -19.24 -13.39 -25.68
N ARG A 108 -18.79 -14.64 -25.84
CA ARG A 108 -18.60 -15.27 -27.15
C ARG A 108 -19.54 -16.46 -27.33
N ARG A 109 -20.29 -16.48 -28.44
CA ARG A 109 -21.20 -17.59 -28.73
C ARG A 109 -20.43 -18.77 -29.34
N HIS A 110 -20.57 -19.94 -28.71
CA HIS A 110 -20.07 -21.20 -29.24
C HIS A 110 -21.22 -22.21 -29.31
N PHE A 111 -21.82 -22.37 -30.51
CA PHE A 111 -23.04 -23.13 -30.74
C PHE A 111 -24.20 -22.67 -29.84
N ASN A 112 -24.68 -23.50 -28.91
CA ASN A 112 -25.77 -23.27 -27.98
C ASN A 112 -25.27 -22.77 -26.60
N ARG A 113 -24.07 -22.24 -26.54
CA ARG A 113 -23.46 -21.75 -25.29
C ARG A 113 -22.87 -20.36 -25.46
N ILE A 114 -22.75 -19.67 -24.36
CA ILE A 114 -22.00 -18.43 -24.24
C ILE A 114 -20.78 -18.67 -23.36
N GLU A 115 -19.61 -18.41 -23.89
CA GLU A 115 -18.34 -18.40 -23.18
C GLU A 115 -18.07 -16.97 -22.66
N VAL A 116 -17.73 -16.87 -21.37
CA VAL A 116 -17.25 -15.62 -20.74
C VAL A 116 -15.74 -15.66 -20.80
N VAL A 117 -15.14 -14.80 -21.62
CA VAL A 117 -13.71 -14.84 -21.94
C VAL A 117 -13.03 -13.56 -21.44
N THR A 118 -11.84 -13.68 -20.87
CA THR A 118 -10.97 -12.55 -20.55
C THR A 118 -9.64 -12.66 -21.29
N TRP A 119 -9.10 -11.52 -21.69
CA TRP A 119 -7.83 -11.44 -22.38
C TRP A 119 -7.02 -10.23 -21.91
N ASN A 120 -5.72 -10.22 -22.19
CA ASN A 120 -4.81 -9.19 -21.74
C ASN A 120 -4.51 -8.18 -22.86
N PRO A 121 -4.88 -6.90 -22.73
CA PRO A 121 -4.66 -5.86 -23.75
C PRO A 121 -3.19 -5.36 -23.82
N ARG A 122 -2.31 -5.78 -22.93
CA ARG A 122 -0.94 -5.29 -22.79
C ARG A 122 -0.12 -5.38 -24.08
N PHE A 123 -0.34 -6.40 -24.91
CA PHE A 123 0.49 -6.68 -26.10
C PHE A 123 -0.16 -6.08 -27.34
N VAL A 124 0.40 -4.98 -27.82
CA VAL A 124 -0.14 -4.19 -28.96
C VAL A 124 0.66 -4.47 -30.23
N PHE A 125 -0.07 -4.67 -31.34
CA PHE A 125 0.50 -4.88 -32.66
C PHE A 125 0.01 -3.78 -33.62
N ASP A 126 0.91 -3.22 -34.41
CA ASP A 126 0.51 -2.35 -35.53
C ASP A 126 -0.25 -3.18 -36.58
N GLU A 127 -1.49 -2.86 -36.82
CA GLU A 127 -2.37 -3.58 -37.75
C GLU A 127 -1.82 -3.63 -39.18
N ASN A 128 -1.04 -2.62 -39.57
CA ASN A 128 -0.40 -2.56 -40.89
C ASN A 128 0.86 -3.45 -40.96
N ASN A 129 1.39 -3.91 -39.86
CA ASN A 129 2.54 -4.79 -39.80
C ASN A 129 2.10 -6.26 -40.02
N PRO A 130 2.72 -7.03 -40.96
CA PRO A 130 2.38 -8.43 -41.15
C PRO A 130 2.42 -9.32 -39.90
N LEU A 131 3.20 -8.93 -38.87
CA LEU A 131 3.25 -9.64 -37.59
C LEU A 131 1.92 -9.59 -36.81
N SER A 132 1.05 -8.61 -37.10
CA SER A 132 -0.28 -8.54 -36.47
C SER A 132 -1.11 -9.83 -36.67
N ARG A 133 -0.89 -10.53 -37.79
CA ARG A 133 -1.53 -11.83 -38.08
C ARG A 133 -1.10 -12.96 -37.15
N ALA A 134 -0.04 -12.74 -36.38
CA ALA A 134 0.47 -13.70 -35.38
C ALA A 134 0.28 -13.18 -33.95
N ALA A 135 -0.59 -12.19 -33.73
CA ALA A 135 -0.79 -11.52 -32.45
C ALA A 135 -1.22 -12.51 -31.33
N GLU A 136 -1.88 -13.61 -31.67
CA GLU A 136 -2.33 -14.60 -30.71
C GLU A 136 -1.25 -15.65 -30.37
N ALA A 137 -0.08 -15.61 -31.04
CA ALA A 137 0.96 -16.61 -30.84
C ALA A 137 1.53 -16.58 -29.41
N ASN A 138 1.47 -17.71 -28.70
CA ASN A 138 1.95 -17.85 -27.32
C ASN A 138 1.23 -16.95 -26.29
N ARG A 139 0.04 -16.49 -26.60
CA ARG A 139 -0.87 -15.78 -25.70
C ARG A 139 -2.02 -16.71 -25.34
N SER A 140 -2.48 -16.67 -24.09
CA SER A 140 -3.60 -17.47 -23.65
C SER A 140 -4.70 -16.56 -23.14
N GLU A 141 -5.83 -16.58 -23.79
CA GLU A 141 -7.07 -16.09 -23.23
C GLU A 141 -7.57 -17.06 -22.14
N ALA A 142 -8.42 -16.59 -21.25
CA ALA A 142 -9.03 -17.45 -20.25
C ALA A 142 -10.55 -17.49 -20.42
N VAL A 143 -11.09 -18.70 -20.63
CA VAL A 143 -12.53 -18.94 -20.54
C VAL A 143 -12.88 -19.07 -19.06
N LEU A 144 -13.51 -18.04 -18.51
CA LEU A 144 -13.87 -17.94 -17.08
C LEU A 144 -15.10 -18.78 -16.73
N ALA A 145 -16.10 -18.78 -17.62
CA ALA A 145 -17.35 -19.53 -17.47
C ALA A 145 -17.90 -19.93 -18.84
N VAL A 146 -18.74 -20.97 -18.83
CA VAL A 146 -19.52 -21.39 -19.98
C VAL A 146 -20.97 -21.54 -19.51
N LEU A 147 -21.89 -20.83 -20.17
CA LEU A 147 -23.31 -20.75 -19.83
C LEU A 147 -24.14 -21.34 -20.96
N ASP A 148 -25.07 -22.22 -20.65
CA ASP A 148 -26.01 -22.75 -21.63
C ASP A 148 -27.04 -21.67 -21.99
N ILE A 149 -27.42 -21.61 -23.28
CA ILE A 149 -28.50 -20.73 -23.76
C ILE A 149 -29.82 -21.41 -23.43
N GLU A 150 -30.61 -20.78 -22.55
CA GLU A 150 -31.94 -21.27 -22.15
C GLU A 150 -33.01 -20.95 -23.19
N ALA A 151 -32.87 -19.83 -23.87
CA ALA A 151 -33.71 -19.45 -25.01
C ALA A 151 -33.01 -18.41 -25.90
N ASP A 152 -33.36 -18.40 -27.16
CA ASP A 152 -32.86 -17.50 -28.18
C ASP A 152 -34.04 -16.94 -28.98
N ASP A 153 -34.28 -15.60 -28.97
CA ASP A 153 -35.36 -14.97 -29.68
C ASP A 153 -34.98 -13.56 -30.15
N ASN A 154 -35.18 -13.32 -31.45
CA ASN A 154 -35.05 -11.99 -32.05
C ASN A 154 -33.74 -11.25 -31.77
N GLY A 155 -32.60 -11.99 -31.82
CA GLY A 155 -31.25 -11.43 -31.59
C GLY A 155 -30.95 -11.18 -30.10
N ARG A 156 -31.63 -11.90 -29.21
CA ARG A 156 -31.36 -11.93 -27.77
C ARG A 156 -31.18 -13.36 -27.28
N VAL A 157 -30.19 -13.58 -26.44
CA VAL A 157 -29.95 -14.85 -25.76
C VAL A 157 -30.26 -14.71 -24.28
N LEU A 158 -30.95 -15.71 -23.73
CA LEU A 158 -31.28 -15.78 -22.31
C LEU A 158 -30.42 -16.83 -21.63
N LEU A 159 -29.82 -16.49 -20.49
CA LEU A 159 -28.88 -17.31 -19.74
C LEU A 159 -29.31 -17.37 -18.27
N LYS A 160 -29.00 -18.46 -17.58
CA LYS A 160 -29.05 -18.45 -16.10
C LYS A 160 -27.89 -17.65 -15.56
N ALA A 161 -28.21 -16.64 -14.72
CA ALA A 161 -27.20 -15.76 -14.12
C ALA A 161 -26.53 -16.39 -12.87
N ASP A 162 -27.27 -17.17 -12.09
CA ASP A 162 -26.81 -17.78 -10.84
C ASP A 162 -25.49 -18.57 -10.96
N PRO A 163 -25.27 -19.44 -11.98
CA PRO A 163 -24.00 -20.17 -12.12
C PRO A 163 -22.78 -19.26 -12.35
N LEU A 164 -23.00 -18.10 -12.99
CA LEU A 164 -21.94 -17.12 -13.20
C LEU A 164 -21.61 -16.37 -11.90
N PHE A 165 -22.62 -15.84 -11.22
CA PHE A 165 -22.45 -14.95 -10.08
C PHE A 165 -22.26 -15.69 -8.75
N LYS A 166 -22.87 -16.84 -8.51
CA LYS A 166 -22.69 -17.62 -7.26
C LYS A 166 -21.46 -18.55 -7.27
N SER A 167 -20.51 -18.30 -8.15
CA SER A 167 -19.24 -19.03 -8.26
C SER A 167 -18.06 -18.05 -8.15
N GLN A 168 -16.86 -18.56 -8.14
CA GLN A 168 -15.63 -17.75 -8.23
C GLN A 168 -15.10 -17.63 -9.67
N ALA A 169 -15.95 -17.78 -10.66
CA ALA A 169 -15.55 -17.75 -12.08
C ALA A 169 -15.08 -16.35 -12.50
N LEU A 170 -15.87 -15.31 -12.16
CA LEU A 170 -15.55 -13.93 -12.48
C LEU A 170 -14.39 -13.38 -11.65
N HIS A 171 -14.34 -13.72 -10.36
CA HIS A 171 -13.28 -13.28 -9.46
C HIS A 171 -13.02 -14.31 -8.36
N ARG A 172 -11.74 -14.58 -8.09
CA ARG A 172 -11.34 -15.45 -6.99
C ARG A 172 -11.37 -14.67 -5.67
N ILE A 173 -12.24 -15.08 -4.76
CA ILE A 173 -12.44 -14.43 -3.44
C ILE A 173 -11.41 -14.95 -2.43
N ALA A 174 -11.22 -16.28 -2.34
CA ALA A 174 -10.22 -16.84 -1.43
C ALA A 174 -8.80 -16.39 -1.79
N PRO A 175 -8.01 -15.87 -0.82
CA PRO A 175 -6.66 -15.41 -1.09
C PRO A 175 -5.78 -16.52 -1.71
N TRP A 176 -4.81 -16.12 -2.54
CA TRP A 176 -3.80 -17.05 -3.03
C TRP A 176 -2.88 -17.49 -1.88
N ALA A 177 -2.47 -18.77 -1.92
CA ALA A 177 -1.48 -19.24 -0.96
C ALA A 177 -0.13 -18.55 -1.22
N ASN A 178 0.41 -17.89 -0.20
CA ASN A 178 1.78 -17.35 -0.25
C ASN A 178 2.76 -18.47 0.14
N PRO A 179 3.63 -18.95 -0.79
CA PRO A 179 4.54 -20.04 -0.51
C PRO A 179 5.62 -19.70 0.52
N ASN A 180 5.91 -18.41 0.70
CA ASN A 180 6.93 -17.92 1.62
C ASN A 180 6.42 -17.74 3.05
N GLN A 181 5.13 -17.83 3.28
CA GLN A 181 4.54 -17.66 4.60
C GLN A 181 4.50 -18.99 5.36
N SER A 182 5.15 -19.07 6.50
CA SER A 182 5.15 -20.24 7.38
C SER A 182 4.10 -20.12 8.49
N GLY A 183 3.54 -21.25 8.93
CA GLY A 183 2.60 -21.33 10.05
C GLY A 183 1.12 -21.37 9.66
N PRO A 184 0.22 -21.56 10.66
CA PRO A 184 -1.22 -21.62 10.44
C PRO A 184 -1.75 -20.27 9.98
N ARG A 185 -2.72 -20.28 9.04
CA ARG A 185 -3.33 -19.09 8.46
C ARG A 185 -4.83 -19.09 8.66
N PHE A 186 -5.41 -17.88 8.63
CA PHE A 186 -6.84 -17.72 8.45
C PHE A 186 -7.25 -18.25 7.05
N SER A 187 -8.31 -19.04 7.00
CA SER A 187 -8.81 -19.64 5.77
C SER A 187 -10.32 -19.55 5.72
N LEU A 188 -10.85 -19.06 4.61
CA LEU A 188 -12.29 -19.02 4.34
C LEU A 188 -12.90 -20.42 4.24
N GLY A 189 -12.14 -21.45 3.79
CA GLY A 189 -12.64 -22.79 3.49
C GLY A 189 -13.24 -22.89 2.10
N GLN A 190 -14.34 -23.63 1.95
CA GLN A 190 -14.98 -23.92 0.66
C GLN A 190 -16.20 -23.03 0.44
N LEU A 191 -16.37 -22.52 -0.78
CA LEU A 191 -17.58 -21.78 -1.18
C LEU A 191 -18.81 -22.70 -1.14
N SER A 192 -19.87 -22.23 -0.49
CA SER A 192 -21.20 -22.86 -0.49
C SER A 192 -22.14 -22.09 -1.41
N ALA A 193 -22.34 -22.55 -2.64
CA ALA A 193 -23.24 -21.91 -3.59
C ALA A 193 -24.70 -21.88 -3.09
N ASP A 194 -25.14 -22.94 -2.37
CA ASP A 194 -26.50 -23.03 -1.81
C ASP A 194 -26.80 -22.00 -0.72
N ARG A 195 -25.75 -21.53 -0.01
CA ARG A 195 -25.87 -20.49 1.02
C ARG A 195 -25.58 -19.10 0.47
N SER A 196 -24.94 -19.04 -0.70
CA SER A 196 -24.62 -17.79 -1.38
C SER A 196 -25.85 -17.28 -2.15
N ARG A 197 -25.96 -15.96 -2.27
CA ARG A 197 -27.10 -15.33 -2.93
C ARG A 197 -26.69 -14.05 -3.67
N ILE A 198 -27.39 -13.75 -4.76
CA ILE A 198 -27.38 -12.41 -5.35
C ILE A 198 -28.24 -11.52 -4.46
N ALA A 199 -27.58 -10.61 -3.73
CA ALA A 199 -28.22 -9.77 -2.72
C ALA A 199 -28.95 -8.57 -3.35
N ARG A 200 -28.36 -8.00 -4.41
CA ARG A 200 -28.89 -6.82 -5.09
C ARG A 200 -28.32 -6.73 -6.50
N GLU A 201 -29.13 -6.19 -7.41
CA GLU A 201 -28.69 -5.77 -8.73
C GLU A 201 -29.11 -4.32 -9.01
N ARG A 202 -28.32 -3.62 -9.81
CA ARG A 202 -28.62 -2.31 -10.41
C ARG A 202 -28.23 -2.35 -11.86
N VAL A 203 -29.13 -1.95 -12.73
CA VAL A 203 -28.92 -1.97 -14.17
C VAL A 203 -29.16 -0.56 -14.71
N TYR A 204 -28.16 -0.06 -15.44
CA TYR A 204 -28.16 1.23 -16.11
C TYR A 204 -27.92 1.01 -17.61
N ASP A 205 -28.06 2.06 -18.40
CA ASP A 205 -27.89 1.97 -19.87
C ASP A 205 -26.45 1.58 -20.26
N ASN A 206 -25.45 2.02 -19.46
CA ASN A 206 -24.02 1.85 -19.74
C ASN A 206 -23.28 0.93 -18.75
N ASN A 207 -23.93 0.47 -17.67
CA ASN A 207 -23.33 -0.45 -16.72
C ASN A 207 -24.38 -1.32 -15.99
N MET A 208 -23.91 -2.40 -15.40
CA MET A 208 -24.67 -3.27 -14.53
C MET A 208 -23.84 -3.68 -13.32
N ASP A 209 -24.37 -3.48 -12.13
CA ASP A 209 -23.78 -3.88 -10.85
C ASP A 209 -24.55 -5.04 -10.22
N VAL A 210 -23.88 -6.12 -9.86
CA VAL A 210 -24.46 -7.27 -9.17
C VAL A 210 -23.72 -7.53 -7.88
N VAL A 211 -24.39 -7.38 -6.74
CA VAL A 211 -23.82 -7.65 -5.41
C VAL A 211 -24.19 -9.07 -4.99
N VAL A 212 -23.19 -9.84 -4.64
CA VAL A 212 -23.34 -11.25 -4.23
C VAL A 212 -22.78 -11.44 -2.83
N ASP A 213 -23.58 -12.03 -1.95
CA ASP A 213 -23.14 -12.54 -0.65
C ASP A 213 -22.61 -13.96 -0.82
N TYR A 214 -21.29 -14.11 -0.76
CA TYR A 214 -20.59 -15.40 -0.84
C TYR A 214 -20.41 -15.97 0.55
N VAL A 215 -20.91 -17.17 0.79
CA VAL A 215 -20.75 -17.87 2.07
C VAL A 215 -19.71 -18.97 1.94
N PHE A 216 -18.68 -18.88 2.75
CA PHE A 216 -17.62 -19.89 2.83
C PHE A 216 -17.78 -20.71 4.10
N LEU A 217 -17.49 -21.99 4.00
CA LEU A 217 -17.59 -22.95 5.10
C LEU A 217 -16.23 -23.60 5.36
N ASN A 218 -15.80 -23.55 6.62
CA ASN A 218 -14.61 -24.23 7.13
C ASN A 218 -15.00 -24.99 8.41
N GLU A 219 -15.21 -26.28 8.30
CA GLU A 219 -15.68 -27.09 9.43
C GLU A 219 -14.68 -27.18 10.60
N GLU A 220 -13.37 -27.10 10.27
CA GLU A 220 -12.28 -27.22 11.25
C GLU A 220 -11.28 -26.06 11.10
N PRO A 221 -11.66 -24.82 11.48
CA PRO A 221 -10.78 -23.68 11.35
C PRO A 221 -9.60 -23.79 12.34
N VAL A 222 -8.37 -23.61 11.84
CA VAL A 222 -7.14 -23.61 12.67
C VAL A 222 -6.88 -22.23 13.27
N VAL A 223 -7.19 -21.17 12.54
CA VAL A 223 -7.09 -19.77 12.97
C VAL A 223 -8.49 -19.17 12.98
N PHE A 224 -8.90 -18.63 14.12
CA PHE A 224 -10.28 -18.16 14.33
C PHE A 224 -10.50 -16.72 13.89
N GLY A 225 -9.42 -15.98 13.58
CA GLY A 225 -9.47 -14.56 13.24
C GLY A 225 -9.69 -13.65 14.46
N SER A 226 -10.24 -12.46 14.24
CA SER A 226 -10.49 -11.46 15.28
C SER A 226 -11.90 -11.55 15.87
N ALA A 227 -12.16 -10.71 16.88
CA ALA A 227 -13.49 -10.56 17.48
C ALA A 227 -14.57 -10.00 16.52
N ALA A 228 -14.18 -9.55 15.34
CA ALA A 228 -15.13 -9.17 14.28
C ALA A 228 -15.82 -10.38 13.63
N ILE A 229 -15.26 -11.58 13.80
CA ILE A 229 -15.79 -12.83 13.23
C ILE A 229 -16.68 -13.52 14.28
N ALA A 230 -17.98 -13.62 13.99
CA ALA A 230 -18.94 -14.22 14.89
C ALA A 230 -18.76 -15.75 15.01
N ASP A 231 -18.53 -16.44 13.89
CA ASP A 231 -18.23 -17.88 13.85
C ASP A 231 -17.23 -18.16 12.70
N PRO A 232 -15.99 -18.60 13.01
CA PRO A 232 -14.97 -18.83 12.00
C PRO A 232 -15.27 -20.01 11.06
N ARG A 233 -16.30 -20.80 11.35
CA ARG A 233 -16.74 -21.91 10.50
C ARG A 233 -17.60 -21.44 9.32
N SER A 234 -18.17 -20.22 9.39
CA SER A 234 -19.03 -19.68 8.34
C SER A 234 -18.76 -18.19 8.15
N ILE A 235 -18.15 -17.84 7.03
CA ILE A 235 -17.74 -16.47 6.71
C ILE A 235 -18.52 -15.99 5.49
N THR A 236 -19.09 -14.80 5.57
CA THR A 236 -19.75 -14.14 4.44
C THR A 236 -18.88 -13.00 3.92
N ILE A 237 -18.69 -12.96 2.59
CA ILE A 237 -18.03 -11.87 1.86
C ILE A 237 -19.04 -11.33 0.85
N SER A 238 -19.33 -10.06 0.92
CA SER A 238 -20.16 -9.38 -0.08
C SER A 238 -19.28 -8.73 -1.13
N LEU A 239 -19.41 -9.17 -2.37
CA LEU A 239 -18.64 -8.66 -3.51
C LEU A 239 -19.60 -8.11 -4.57
N GLN A 240 -19.27 -6.95 -5.13
CA GLN A 240 -19.92 -6.40 -6.29
C GLN A 240 -19.16 -6.78 -7.56
N HIS A 241 -19.90 -7.19 -8.58
CA HIS A 241 -19.43 -7.39 -9.94
C HIS A 241 -20.05 -6.31 -10.81
N SER A 242 -19.25 -5.47 -11.41
CA SER A 242 -19.67 -4.41 -12.32
C SER A 242 -19.23 -4.75 -13.74
N PHE A 243 -20.15 -4.67 -14.68
CA PHE A 243 -19.90 -4.71 -16.12
C PHE A 243 -20.17 -3.31 -16.67
N ILE A 244 -19.22 -2.74 -17.37
CA ILE A 244 -19.27 -1.37 -17.85
C ILE A 244 -18.99 -1.37 -19.35
N GLU A 245 -19.82 -0.68 -20.11
CA GLU A 245 -19.60 -0.48 -21.54
C GLU A 245 -18.30 0.29 -21.78
N MET A 246 -17.59 -0.09 -22.84
CA MET A 246 -16.38 0.65 -23.20
C MET A 246 -16.75 2.11 -23.53
N PRO A 247 -16.11 3.11 -22.91
CA PRO A 247 -16.36 4.52 -23.23
C PRO A 247 -16.17 4.80 -24.73
N ASP A 248 -17.17 5.43 -25.35
CA ASP A 248 -17.11 5.95 -26.72
C ASP A 248 -17.07 7.49 -26.67
N ASN A 249 -15.86 8.03 -26.51
CA ASN A 249 -15.61 9.45 -26.33
C ASN A 249 -14.28 9.91 -26.98
N ASP A 250 -13.99 11.20 -26.89
CA ASP A 250 -12.80 11.83 -27.48
C ASP A 250 -11.54 11.71 -26.58
N TYR A 251 -11.50 10.77 -25.62
CA TYR A 251 -10.36 10.59 -24.74
C TYR A 251 -9.08 10.26 -25.53
N GLN A 252 -8.03 11.03 -25.27
CA GLN A 252 -6.70 10.81 -25.86
C GLN A 252 -5.75 10.26 -24.82
N PRO A 253 -5.31 8.99 -24.90
CA PRO A 253 -4.32 8.44 -23.99
C PRO A 253 -3.05 9.29 -23.98
N ARG A 254 -2.46 9.51 -22.80
CA ARG A 254 -1.21 10.25 -22.63
C ARG A 254 -0.10 9.32 -22.17
N ARG A 255 1.06 9.42 -22.83
CA ARG A 255 2.20 8.54 -22.52
C ARG A 255 2.70 8.76 -21.09
N ASP A 256 3.16 7.67 -20.49
CA ASP A 256 3.92 7.69 -19.24
C ASP A 256 5.34 8.22 -19.47
N ASP A 257 5.90 8.85 -18.42
CA ASP A 257 7.30 9.28 -18.40
C ASP A 257 7.88 9.06 -16.98
N PRO A 258 9.06 8.42 -16.83
CA PRO A 258 9.63 8.11 -15.51
C PRO A 258 10.06 9.34 -14.69
N ARG A 259 9.94 10.55 -15.22
CA ARG A 259 10.23 11.80 -14.52
C ARG A 259 9.04 12.34 -13.73
N VAL A 260 7.83 11.82 -13.97
CA VAL A 260 6.58 12.23 -13.29
C VAL A 260 5.80 11.00 -12.84
N GLY A 261 5.18 11.07 -11.67
CA GLY A 261 4.58 9.91 -11.01
C GLY A 261 3.08 9.75 -11.26
N TYR A 262 2.71 8.90 -12.19
CA TYR A 262 1.34 8.47 -12.42
C TYR A 262 1.19 6.96 -12.26
N PHE A 263 -0.01 6.49 -11.92
CA PHE A 263 -0.41 5.11 -12.19
C PHE A 263 -0.62 4.93 -13.68
N THR A 264 -0.30 3.75 -14.20
CA THR A 264 -0.22 3.51 -15.64
C THR A 264 -0.95 2.24 -16.07
N GLN A 265 -1.32 2.20 -17.36
CA GLN A 265 -1.57 0.96 -18.09
C GLN A 265 -0.33 0.65 -18.92
N GLU A 266 0.19 -0.57 -18.78
CA GLU A 266 1.42 -1.00 -19.44
C GLU A 266 1.11 -1.62 -20.82
N PHE A 267 1.80 -1.16 -21.86
CA PHE A 267 1.68 -1.66 -23.23
C PHE A 267 3.03 -1.99 -23.86
N ASP A 268 3.19 -3.25 -24.27
CA ASP A 268 4.35 -3.73 -25.04
C ASP A 268 4.05 -3.62 -26.53
N GLN A 269 4.76 -2.78 -27.26
CA GLN A 269 4.63 -2.54 -28.72
C GLN A 269 5.34 -3.66 -29.50
N MET A 270 4.66 -4.77 -29.75
CA MET A 270 5.25 -6.02 -30.26
C MET A 270 5.80 -5.92 -31.70
N THR A 271 5.44 -4.89 -32.43
CA THR A 271 5.91 -4.63 -33.82
C THR A 271 6.94 -3.50 -33.88
N ASN A 272 7.23 -2.84 -32.77
CA ASN A 272 8.23 -1.79 -32.69
C ASN A 272 9.64 -2.38 -32.59
N PRO A 273 10.59 -2.07 -33.52
CA PRO A 273 11.94 -2.59 -33.49
C PRO A 273 12.88 -1.82 -32.55
N GLU A 274 12.43 -0.80 -31.85
CA GLU A 274 13.22 -0.04 -30.91
C GLU A 274 13.57 -0.89 -29.68
N TRP A 275 14.63 -0.50 -29.01
CA TRP A 275 15.13 -1.27 -27.87
C TRP A 275 14.33 -1.03 -26.56
N ALA A 276 13.46 -0.01 -26.52
CA ALA A 276 12.52 0.27 -25.45
C ALA A 276 11.09 0.39 -26.05
N PRO A 277 10.47 -0.73 -26.47
CA PRO A 277 9.23 -0.71 -27.25
C PRO A 277 7.99 -0.60 -26.34
N TRP A 278 8.05 0.25 -25.31
CA TRP A 278 6.92 0.48 -24.40
C TRP A 278 6.02 1.60 -24.94
N GLY A 279 4.73 1.42 -24.70
CA GLY A 279 3.71 2.41 -25.04
C GLY A 279 2.81 2.75 -23.88
N ASP A 280 3.36 2.66 -22.63
CA ASP A 280 2.62 2.86 -21.38
C ASP A 280 1.92 4.21 -21.36
N VAL A 281 0.71 4.24 -20.79
CA VAL A 281 -0.10 5.44 -20.69
C VAL A 281 -0.52 5.69 -19.24
N ILE A 282 -0.60 6.97 -18.86
CA ILE A 282 -0.99 7.36 -17.51
C ILE A 282 -2.51 7.21 -17.32
N ASN A 283 -2.90 6.92 -16.09
CA ASN A 283 -4.31 6.94 -15.69
C ASN A 283 -4.72 8.38 -15.40
N ARG A 284 -5.80 8.88 -16.05
CA ARG A 284 -6.34 10.22 -15.83
C ARG A 284 -7.80 10.35 -16.23
N TRP A 285 -8.50 11.32 -15.68
CA TRP A 285 -9.86 11.67 -16.07
C TRP A 285 -9.89 12.33 -17.46
N ASN A 286 -10.99 12.12 -18.17
CA ASN A 286 -11.28 12.86 -19.39
C ASN A 286 -11.85 14.24 -19.04
N LEU A 287 -11.06 15.29 -19.21
CA LEU A 287 -11.49 16.68 -19.02
C LEU A 287 -11.40 17.46 -20.31
N VAL A 288 -12.54 17.96 -20.76
CA VAL A 288 -12.68 18.77 -21.98
C VAL A 288 -13.11 20.19 -21.59
N LYS A 289 -12.43 21.21 -22.08
CA LYS A 289 -12.81 22.62 -21.82
C LYS A 289 -14.16 22.97 -22.43
N GLN A 290 -15.01 23.64 -21.68
CA GLN A 290 -16.27 24.20 -22.17
C GLN A 290 -16.00 25.28 -23.24
N ASP A 291 -14.97 26.13 -23.04
CA ASP A 291 -14.45 27.03 -24.04
C ASP A 291 -12.99 26.65 -24.38
N PRO A 292 -12.76 25.97 -25.52
CA PRO A 292 -11.42 25.53 -25.92
C PRO A 292 -10.43 26.69 -26.17
N ASN A 293 -10.92 27.90 -26.43
CA ASN A 293 -10.09 29.07 -26.73
C ASN A 293 -9.73 29.88 -25.48
N ALA A 294 -10.41 29.65 -24.37
CA ALA A 294 -10.10 30.36 -23.12
C ALA A 294 -8.81 29.80 -22.51
N ALA A 295 -7.93 30.66 -22.01
CA ALA A 295 -6.77 30.23 -21.23
C ALA A 295 -7.18 29.42 -20.01
N LEU A 296 -8.26 29.86 -19.34
CA LEU A 296 -8.85 29.19 -18.17
C LEU A 296 -10.37 28.99 -18.42
N SER A 297 -10.85 27.75 -18.40
CA SER A 297 -12.25 27.38 -18.64
C SER A 297 -12.73 26.38 -17.61
N GLU A 298 -14.02 26.36 -17.35
CA GLU A 298 -14.65 25.21 -16.69
C GLU A 298 -14.60 23.99 -17.62
N PRO A 299 -14.53 22.77 -17.09
CA PRO A 299 -14.73 21.57 -17.92
C PRO A 299 -16.21 21.45 -18.34
N VAL A 300 -16.45 20.72 -19.42
CA VAL A 300 -17.81 20.34 -19.85
C VAL A 300 -18.46 19.52 -18.73
N GLU A 301 -17.72 18.56 -18.21
CA GLU A 301 -18.12 17.72 -17.07
C GLU A 301 -17.03 17.78 -16.00
N PRO A 302 -17.31 18.34 -14.81
CA PRO A 302 -16.39 18.34 -13.69
C PRO A 302 -16.31 16.95 -13.03
N ILE A 303 -15.19 16.65 -12.39
CA ILE A 303 -15.05 15.49 -11.50
C ILE A 303 -15.88 15.77 -10.24
N VAL A 304 -17.04 15.10 -10.11
CA VAL A 304 -17.95 15.30 -8.98
C VAL A 304 -17.65 14.28 -7.88
N TRP A 305 -17.37 14.77 -6.69
CA TRP A 305 -17.22 13.98 -5.47
C TRP A 305 -18.42 14.11 -4.57
N TRP A 306 -18.85 12.99 -3.98
CA TRP A 306 -19.97 12.94 -3.04
C TRP A 306 -19.45 12.55 -1.65
N ILE A 307 -19.65 13.43 -0.66
CA ILE A 307 -19.46 13.09 0.75
C ILE A 307 -20.64 12.21 1.17
N GLU A 308 -20.35 10.95 1.56
CA GLU A 308 -21.37 10.00 2.01
C GLU A 308 -22.12 10.55 3.23
N ASN A 309 -23.44 10.32 3.31
CA ASN A 309 -24.28 10.83 4.37
C ASN A 309 -23.93 10.29 5.78
N THR A 310 -23.16 9.17 5.86
CA THR A 310 -22.58 8.62 7.10
C THR A 310 -21.46 9.49 7.69
N THR A 311 -20.93 10.45 6.93
CA THR A 311 -19.85 11.34 7.38
C THR A 311 -20.36 12.30 8.46
N PRO A 312 -19.72 12.38 9.66
CA PRO A 312 -20.08 13.33 10.69
C PRO A 312 -20.09 14.77 10.18
N HIS A 313 -21.07 15.54 10.62
CA HIS A 313 -21.32 16.90 10.08
C HIS A 313 -20.13 17.83 10.28
N GLU A 314 -19.46 17.75 11.43
CA GLU A 314 -18.34 18.57 11.85
C GLU A 314 -17.11 18.46 10.94
N TRP A 315 -16.94 17.32 10.20
CA TRP A 315 -15.78 17.10 9.34
C TRP A 315 -16.04 17.36 7.86
N ARG A 316 -17.32 17.54 7.46
CA ARG A 316 -17.68 17.71 6.03
C ARG A 316 -17.01 18.90 5.36
N ASP A 317 -16.81 20.01 6.09
CA ASP A 317 -16.19 21.20 5.51
C ASP A 317 -14.66 21.00 5.31
N ALA A 318 -13.97 20.34 6.24
CA ALA A 318 -12.54 20.02 6.08
C ALA A 318 -12.33 19.05 4.92
N ILE A 319 -13.20 18.05 4.79
CA ILE A 319 -13.18 17.07 3.68
C ILE A 319 -13.44 17.77 2.34
N ARG A 320 -14.48 18.64 2.27
CA ARG A 320 -14.76 19.44 1.07
C ARG A 320 -13.55 20.25 0.63
N GLN A 321 -12.91 20.96 1.56
CA GLN A 321 -11.74 21.78 1.27
C GLN A 321 -10.59 20.93 0.75
N GLY A 322 -10.31 19.76 1.36
CA GLY A 322 -9.26 18.86 0.92
C GLY A 322 -9.42 18.38 -0.54
N VAL A 323 -10.67 18.25 -1.02
CA VAL A 323 -10.95 17.95 -2.44
C VAL A 323 -10.82 19.19 -3.32
N GLU A 324 -11.51 20.28 -2.95
CA GLU A 324 -11.64 21.46 -3.79
C GLU A 324 -10.33 22.25 -3.93
N ASP A 325 -9.40 22.11 -2.98
CA ASP A 325 -8.07 22.74 -3.05
C ASP A 325 -7.23 22.22 -4.23
N TRP A 326 -7.52 21.03 -4.78
CA TRP A 326 -6.90 20.56 -6.02
C TRP A 326 -7.21 21.43 -7.23
N ASN A 327 -8.30 22.23 -7.21
CA ASN A 327 -8.58 23.20 -8.27
C ASN A 327 -7.43 24.18 -8.47
N ILE A 328 -6.62 24.46 -7.44
CA ILE A 328 -5.39 25.28 -7.54
C ILE A 328 -4.42 24.65 -8.55
N ALA A 329 -4.24 23.33 -8.50
CA ALA A 329 -3.38 22.62 -9.45
C ALA A 329 -4.00 22.54 -10.85
N PHE A 330 -5.31 22.39 -10.95
CA PHE A 330 -6.01 22.34 -12.24
C PHE A 330 -5.99 23.68 -12.99
N GLU A 331 -5.86 24.81 -12.30
CA GLU A 331 -5.67 26.10 -12.96
C GLU A 331 -4.36 26.15 -13.78
N ALA A 332 -3.29 25.45 -13.33
CA ALA A 332 -2.05 25.31 -14.10
C ALA A 332 -2.26 24.52 -15.40
N ALA A 333 -3.20 23.58 -15.45
CA ALA A 333 -3.61 22.84 -16.64
C ALA A 333 -4.67 23.58 -17.49
N GLY A 334 -5.12 24.78 -17.05
CA GLY A 334 -6.09 25.60 -17.77
C GLY A 334 -7.55 25.32 -17.44
N PHE A 335 -7.85 24.64 -16.31
CA PHE A 335 -9.21 24.37 -15.84
C PHE A 335 -9.49 25.09 -14.54
N LYS A 336 -10.68 25.67 -14.40
CA LYS A 336 -11.24 26.14 -13.13
C LYS A 336 -12.44 25.26 -12.75
N ASN A 337 -12.67 25.07 -11.46
CA ASN A 337 -13.76 24.23 -10.95
C ASN A 337 -13.76 22.82 -11.56
N ALA A 338 -12.56 22.24 -11.74
CA ALA A 338 -12.41 20.87 -12.26
C ALA A 338 -12.98 19.82 -11.30
N LEU A 339 -12.86 20.07 -9.98
CA LEU A 339 -13.42 19.24 -8.93
C LEU A 339 -14.54 19.98 -8.22
N VAL A 340 -15.66 19.28 -8.00
CA VAL A 340 -16.86 19.80 -7.31
C VAL A 340 -17.30 18.81 -6.25
N VAL A 341 -17.60 19.29 -5.04
CA VAL A 341 -18.06 18.45 -3.94
C VAL A 341 -19.54 18.65 -3.64
N LYS A 342 -20.25 17.54 -3.53
CA LYS A 342 -21.66 17.47 -3.11
C LYS A 342 -21.78 16.58 -1.86
N VAL A 343 -22.93 16.64 -1.20
CA VAL A 343 -23.26 15.76 -0.07
C VAL A 343 -24.36 14.82 -0.50
N GLN A 344 -24.20 13.54 -0.23
CA GLN A 344 -25.21 12.52 -0.52
C GLN A 344 -26.47 12.83 0.28
N PRO A 345 -27.65 12.89 -0.36
CA PRO A 345 -28.93 13.02 0.33
C PRO A 345 -29.19 11.81 1.24
N ASP A 346 -29.91 12.03 2.37
CA ASP A 346 -30.26 10.93 3.28
C ASP A 346 -31.26 9.93 2.66
N ASP A 347 -31.99 10.36 1.64
CA ASP A 347 -32.96 9.57 0.89
C ASP A 347 -32.43 9.11 -0.49
N ALA A 348 -31.11 9.15 -0.71
CA ALA A 348 -30.51 8.69 -1.95
C ALA A 348 -30.83 7.20 -2.19
N ASP A 349 -31.18 6.86 -3.41
CA ASP A 349 -31.45 5.48 -3.86
C ASP A 349 -30.22 4.72 -4.35
N TRP A 350 -29.06 5.36 -4.29
CA TRP A 350 -27.73 4.82 -4.64
C TRP A 350 -26.80 4.78 -3.41
N ASP A 351 -25.81 3.92 -3.44
CA ASP A 351 -24.77 3.83 -2.40
C ASP A 351 -23.36 3.98 -3.01
N ALA A 352 -22.37 4.06 -2.15
CA ALA A 352 -20.97 4.27 -2.53
C ALA A 352 -20.35 3.12 -3.34
N GLY A 353 -21.05 2.03 -3.59
CA GLY A 353 -20.63 0.98 -4.51
C GLY A 353 -21.08 1.21 -5.95
N ASP A 354 -21.95 2.19 -6.20
CA ASP A 354 -22.44 2.52 -7.53
C ASP A 354 -21.33 3.22 -8.34
N VAL A 355 -20.89 2.59 -9.42
CA VAL A 355 -19.76 3.08 -10.25
C VAL A 355 -20.03 4.44 -10.93
N ASN A 356 -21.26 4.91 -10.93
CA ASN A 356 -21.65 6.21 -11.48
C ASN A 356 -21.35 7.38 -10.52
N TYR A 357 -20.90 7.11 -9.29
CA TYR A 357 -20.64 8.13 -8.28
C TYR A 357 -19.24 7.97 -7.68
N ASN A 358 -18.46 9.05 -7.65
CA ASN A 358 -17.23 9.09 -6.87
C ASN A 358 -17.56 9.46 -5.43
N VAL A 359 -17.28 8.60 -4.47
CA VAL A 359 -17.76 8.75 -3.10
C VAL A 359 -16.62 8.77 -2.09
N LEU A 360 -16.65 9.79 -1.22
CA LEU A 360 -15.86 9.85 0.00
C LEU A 360 -16.68 9.16 1.11
N ARG A 361 -16.31 7.92 1.41
CA ARG A 361 -16.98 7.09 2.42
C ARG A 361 -16.36 7.30 3.79
N TRP A 362 -17.20 7.25 4.81
CA TRP A 362 -16.76 7.30 6.19
C TRP A 362 -17.25 6.06 6.94
N THR A 363 -16.31 5.26 7.44
CA THR A 363 -16.60 4.01 8.15
C THR A 363 -15.96 3.97 9.54
N SER A 364 -16.36 3.00 10.34
CA SER A 364 -15.81 2.76 11.67
C SER A 364 -15.70 1.26 11.89
N SER A 365 -14.68 0.67 11.30
CA SER A 365 -14.41 -0.77 11.36
C SER A 365 -13.82 -1.20 12.71
N PRO A 366 -14.05 -2.46 13.15
CA PRO A 366 -13.41 -2.98 14.36
C PRO A 366 -11.88 -3.00 14.30
N ARG A 367 -11.31 -3.33 13.15
CA ARG A 367 -9.86 -3.41 12.88
C ARG A 367 -9.59 -2.95 11.45
N PRO A 368 -9.57 -1.64 11.17
CA PRO A 368 -9.31 -1.15 9.83
C PRO A 368 -7.85 -1.41 9.45
N PRO A 369 -7.56 -1.78 8.18
CA PRO A 369 -6.19 -1.97 7.70
C PRO A 369 -5.48 -0.66 7.35
N PHE A 370 -6.20 0.49 7.28
CA PHE A 370 -5.70 1.80 6.84
C PHE A 370 -6.44 2.94 7.56
N GLY A 371 -5.92 4.16 7.45
CA GLY A 371 -6.62 5.41 7.83
C GLY A 371 -7.35 6.06 6.65
N GLY A 372 -6.76 6.02 5.44
CA GLY A 372 -7.29 6.44 4.16
C GLY A 372 -6.96 5.41 3.06
N TYR A 373 -7.77 5.35 2.01
CA TYR A 373 -7.56 4.50 0.84
C TYR A 373 -8.35 5.06 -0.34
N GLY A 374 -7.64 5.48 -1.41
CA GLY A 374 -8.21 6.14 -2.59
C GLY A 374 -7.97 5.37 -3.90
N PRO A 375 -8.72 4.28 -4.17
CA PRO A 375 -8.58 3.52 -5.41
C PRO A 375 -9.34 4.16 -6.57
N SER A 376 -8.86 3.89 -7.79
CA SER A 376 -9.51 4.30 -9.04
C SER A 376 -9.76 3.12 -9.96
N LEU A 377 -10.85 3.19 -10.71
CA LEU A 377 -11.19 2.30 -11.79
C LEU A 377 -10.74 2.94 -13.11
N ALA A 378 -9.76 2.36 -13.76
CA ALA A 378 -9.24 2.81 -15.04
C ALA A 378 -9.61 1.84 -16.17
N ASN A 379 -9.89 2.36 -17.36
CA ASN A 379 -10.03 1.58 -18.57
C ASN A 379 -8.70 0.89 -18.91
N PRO A 380 -8.61 -0.46 -18.95
CA PRO A 380 -7.38 -1.18 -19.18
C PRO A 380 -6.77 -0.98 -20.59
N MET A 381 -7.52 -0.37 -21.53
CA MET A 381 -7.05 -0.11 -22.90
C MET A 381 -6.54 1.31 -23.10
N THR A 382 -6.96 2.26 -22.26
CA THR A 382 -6.69 3.69 -22.54
C THR A 382 -6.11 4.45 -21.35
N GLY A 383 -6.28 3.94 -20.11
CA GLY A 383 -5.94 4.65 -18.90
C GLY A 383 -6.98 5.70 -18.49
N GLU A 384 -8.11 5.83 -19.20
CA GLU A 384 -9.18 6.71 -18.78
C GLU A 384 -9.77 6.29 -17.45
N LEU A 385 -9.81 7.19 -16.47
CA LEU A 385 -10.46 6.97 -15.17
C LEU A 385 -11.98 7.08 -15.32
N ILE A 386 -12.69 6.08 -14.81
CA ILE A 386 -14.15 5.95 -14.96
C ILE A 386 -14.85 6.26 -13.63
N SER A 387 -14.28 5.75 -12.52
CA SER A 387 -14.86 5.88 -11.18
C SER A 387 -13.76 5.82 -10.14
N SER A 388 -14.00 6.45 -8.99
CA SER A 388 -13.09 6.39 -7.85
C SER A 388 -13.87 6.45 -6.54
N ASN A 389 -13.35 5.79 -5.51
CA ASN A 389 -13.87 5.90 -4.16
C ASN A 389 -12.73 6.25 -3.19
N ILE A 390 -13.04 6.99 -2.14
CA ILE A 390 -12.12 7.22 -1.04
C ILE A 390 -12.74 6.65 0.23
N MET A 391 -12.01 5.77 0.88
CA MET A 391 -12.42 5.16 2.15
C MET A 391 -11.70 5.85 3.29
N LEU A 392 -12.45 6.39 4.25
CA LEU A 392 -11.95 6.99 5.47
C LEU A 392 -12.43 6.21 6.68
N GLU A 393 -11.53 5.97 7.61
CA GLU A 393 -11.83 5.24 8.84
C GLU A 393 -11.86 6.18 10.05
N PHE A 394 -12.92 6.10 10.86
CA PHE A 394 -13.05 6.89 12.09
C PHE A 394 -11.90 6.66 13.09
N VAL A 395 -11.17 5.56 12.94
CA VAL A 395 -9.96 5.29 13.72
C VAL A 395 -8.91 6.38 13.56
N PHE A 396 -8.89 7.07 12.40
CA PHE A 396 -8.05 8.23 12.17
C PHE A 396 -8.29 9.35 13.23
N MET A 397 -9.54 9.53 13.66
CA MET A 397 -9.94 10.52 14.67
C MET A 397 -9.82 9.99 16.10
N SER A 398 -9.79 8.67 16.28
CA SER A 398 -9.79 8.01 17.57
C SER A 398 -8.50 7.22 17.76
N ASN A 399 -7.93 7.22 18.95
CA ASN A 399 -6.74 6.44 19.27
C ASN A 399 -7.00 4.91 19.33
N ARG A 400 -8.14 4.45 18.83
CA ARG A 400 -8.60 3.06 18.95
C ARG A 400 -7.65 2.06 18.28
N TRP A 401 -7.05 2.43 17.16
CA TRP A 401 -6.11 1.56 16.46
C TRP A 401 -4.80 1.39 17.24
N THR A 402 -4.22 2.49 17.70
CA THR A 402 -3.03 2.49 18.55
C THR A 402 -3.24 1.68 19.83
N LEU A 403 -4.41 1.82 20.45
CA LEU A 403 -4.78 1.00 21.62
C LEU A 403 -4.91 -0.49 21.25
N GLY A 404 -5.47 -0.82 20.09
CA GLY A 404 -5.60 -2.20 19.59
C GLY A 404 -4.24 -2.87 19.41
N GLU A 405 -3.29 -2.21 18.78
CA GLU A 405 -1.91 -2.70 18.60
C GLU A 405 -1.16 -2.84 19.92
N LEU A 406 -1.28 -1.87 20.82
CA LEU A 406 -0.67 -1.93 22.15
C LEU A 406 -1.24 -3.09 22.99
N PHE A 407 -2.52 -3.43 22.83
CA PHE A 407 -3.15 -4.57 23.52
C PHE A 407 -2.77 -5.91 22.89
N SER A 408 -2.41 -5.96 21.63
CA SER A 408 -2.00 -7.20 20.95
C SER A 408 -0.52 -7.53 21.13
N SER A 409 0.32 -6.54 21.39
CA SER A 409 1.78 -6.67 21.44
C SER A 409 2.41 -5.99 22.66
N GLY A 410 2.04 -6.37 23.87
CA GLY A 410 2.46 -5.73 25.16
C GLY A 410 3.97 -5.50 25.41
N ALA A 411 4.85 -5.64 24.42
CA ALA A 411 6.27 -5.26 24.44
C ALA A 411 6.90 -5.20 23.06
N ALA A 412 6.16 -5.40 22.02
CA ALA A 412 6.70 -5.49 20.66
C ALA A 412 6.20 -4.35 19.78
N LEU A 413 6.74 -3.15 19.95
CA LEU A 413 6.94 -2.22 18.83
C LEU A 413 8.04 -2.79 17.91
N GLY A 414 8.10 -4.13 17.77
CA GLY A 414 9.19 -4.83 17.10
C GLY A 414 8.99 -5.12 15.65
N ASP A 415 7.77 -5.14 15.13
CA ASP A 415 7.49 -5.58 13.77
C ASP A 415 6.50 -4.65 13.04
N TYR A 416 6.75 -3.34 13.05
CA TYR A 416 6.11 -2.43 12.09
C TYR A 416 6.54 -2.68 10.63
N HIS A 417 7.43 -3.64 10.38
CA HIS A 417 8.03 -3.91 9.08
C HIS A 417 7.71 -5.28 8.45
N ASN A 418 6.80 -6.06 9.02
CA ASN A 418 6.29 -7.27 8.35
C ASN A 418 5.03 -6.97 7.52
N PHE A 419 5.08 -5.88 6.77
CA PHE A 419 4.10 -5.60 5.72
C PHE A 419 4.58 -6.16 4.38
N ASP A 420 4.68 -7.48 4.25
CA ASP A 420 4.80 -8.10 2.91
C ASP A 420 3.55 -7.82 2.04
N ASP A 421 2.44 -7.37 2.65
CA ASP A 421 1.23 -6.92 1.97
C ASP A 421 1.06 -5.38 1.98
N ALA A 422 2.00 -4.61 2.53
CA ALA A 422 1.88 -3.15 2.68
C ALA A 422 1.91 -2.38 1.36
N HIS A 423 2.31 -3.01 0.26
CA HIS A 423 2.28 -2.40 -1.07
C HIS A 423 0.86 -2.21 -1.64
N MET A 424 -0.16 -2.75 -0.99
CA MET A 424 -1.55 -2.66 -1.45
C MET A 424 -2.37 -1.58 -0.74
N TYR A 425 -1.87 -0.96 0.34
CA TYR A 425 -2.65 0.00 1.14
C TYR A 425 -1.81 1.21 1.52
N CYS A 426 -2.40 2.40 1.44
CA CYS A 426 -1.77 3.62 1.88
C CYS A 426 -1.62 3.61 3.42
N SER A 427 -0.38 3.57 3.93
CA SER A 427 -0.09 3.65 5.37
C SER A 427 -0.08 5.08 5.91
N HIS A 428 -0.22 6.08 5.03
CA HIS A 428 -0.10 7.50 5.37
C HIS A 428 -1.07 7.94 6.47
N GLY A 429 -2.33 7.52 6.40
CA GLY A 429 -3.31 7.85 7.42
C GLY A 429 -2.92 7.42 8.84
N HIS A 430 -2.17 6.32 8.99
CA HIS A 430 -1.63 5.90 10.28
C HIS A 430 -0.50 6.82 10.77
N GLU A 431 0.42 7.19 9.89
CA GLU A 431 1.52 8.10 10.21
C GLU A 431 0.98 9.49 10.60
N VAL A 432 -0.04 9.98 9.89
CA VAL A 432 -0.72 11.24 10.20
C VAL A 432 -1.43 11.17 11.55
N GLN A 433 -2.08 10.07 11.91
CA GLN A 433 -2.70 9.89 13.23
C GLN A 433 -1.66 9.94 14.36
N MET A 434 -0.55 9.25 14.22
CA MET A 434 0.55 9.27 15.20
C MET A 434 1.16 10.67 15.30
N GLY A 435 1.28 11.36 14.17
CA GLY A 435 1.72 12.74 14.09
C GLY A 435 0.80 13.72 14.82
N HIS A 436 -0.52 13.57 14.66
CA HIS A 436 -1.52 14.35 15.39
C HIS A 436 -1.36 14.20 16.92
N MET A 437 -1.20 12.97 17.40
CA MET A 437 -0.99 12.70 18.83
C MET A 437 0.29 13.37 19.37
N LEU A 438 1.39 13.30 18.60
CA LEU A 438 2.64 13.98 18.96
C LEU A 438 2.46 15.51 18.97
N GLY A 439 1.81 16.07 17.95
CA GLY A 439 1.57 17.51 17.85
C GLY A 439 0.79 18.04 19.05
N ARG A 440 -0.23 17.34 19.50
CA ARG A 440 -1.01 17.70 20.68
C ARG A 440 -0.18 17.63 21.98
N LEU A 441 0.64 16.60 22.13
CA LEU A 441 1.52 16.47 23.28
C LEU A 441 2.53 17.62 23.34
N ALA A 442 3.16 17.95 22.20
CA ALA A 442 4.15 19.01 22.09
C ALA A 442 3.56 20.42 22.22
N SER A 443 2.28 20.62 21.90
CA SER A 443 1.59 21.92 22.01
C SER A 443 0.93 22.18 23.36
N ASP A 444 1.17 21.35 24.38
CA ASP A 444 0.53 21.43 25.71
C ASP A 444 -1.00 21.33 25.68
N GLN A 445 -1.59 20.90 24.57
CA GLN A 445 -3.02 20.69 24.47
C GLN A 445 -3.41 19.36 25.12
N ARG A 446 -4.49 19.35 25.89
CA ARG A 446 -5.01 18.11 26.43
C ARG A 446 -5.52 17.24 25.29
N MET A 447 -5.18 15.97 25.31
CA MET A 447 -5.35 15.01 24.22
C MET A 447 -6.80 14.81 23.72
N TYR A 448 -7.80 15.34 24.43
CA TYR A 448 -9.23 15.13 24.14
C TYR A 448 -10.11 16.36 24.30
N ASP A 449 -9.52 17.54 24.55
CA ASP A 449 -10.27 18.79 24.64
C ASP A 449 -10.45 19.38 23.23
N ASP A 450 -11.68 19.73 22.85
CA ASP A 450 -12.06 20.43 21.62
C ASP A 450 -11.44 19.88 20.32
N ILE A 451 -11.70 18.61 20.03
CA ILE A 451 -11.17 17.90 18.85
C ILE A 451 -11.65 18.57 17.54
N GLU A 452 -12.86 19.10 17.52
CA GLU A 452 -13.48 19.67 16.31
C GLU A 452 -12.76 20.94 15.81
N ASN A 453 -12.17 21.70 16.72
CA ASN A 453 -11.45 22.93 16.41
C ASN A 453 -9.93 22.79 16.53
N ASP A 454 -9.41 21.58 16.65
CA ASP A 454 -7.98 21.33 16.73
C ASP A 454 -7.30 21.60 15.38
N PRO A 455 -6.46 22.64 15.28
CA PRO A 455 -5.83 23.01 14.02
C PRO A 455 -4.91 21.90 13.47
N ILE A 456 -4.31 21.09 14.34
CA ILE A 456 -3.47 19.97 13.93
C ILE A 456 -4.32 18.93 13.21
N LEU A 457 -5.48 18.59 13.81
CA LEU A 457 -6.37 17.57 13.26
C LEU A 457 -7.05 18.06 11.98
N VAL A 458 -7.49 19.30 11.91
CA VAL A 458 -8.08 19.88 10.70
C VAL A 458 -7.07 19.89 9.55
N GLN A 459 -5.81 20.31 9.80
CA GLN A 459 -4.76 20.24 8.76
C GLN A 459 -4.43 18.80 8.38
N ALA A 460 -4.35 17.91 9.36
CA ALA A 460 -4.09 16.49 9.15
C ALA A 460 -5.17 15.83 8.26
N LEU A 461 -6.46 16.10 8.54
CA LEU A 461 -7.57 15.58 7.77
C LEU A 461 -7.59 16.14 6.34
N ARG A 462 -7.41 17.46 6.17
CA ARG A 462 -7.30 18.07 4.84
C ARG A 462 -6.15 17.48 4.04
N HIS A 463 -4.97 17.33 4.66
CA HIS A 463 -3.80 16.72 4.05
C HIS A 463 -4.08 15.28 3.59
N LEU A 464 -4.66 14.44 4.46
CA LEU A 464 -5.02 13.06 4.12
C LEU A 464 -6.01 13.02 2.95
N ILE A 465 -7.07 13.85 2.98
CA ILE A 465 -8.03 13.92 1.88
C ILE A 465 -7.35 14.32 0.57
N MET A 466 -6.49 15.35 0.60
CA MET A 466 -5.77 15.78 -0.59
C MET A 466 -4.87 14.66 -1.14
N HIS A 467 -4.19 13.93 -0.27
CA HIS A 467 -3.36 12.79 -0.65
C HIS A 467 -4.18 11.70 -1.35
N GLU A 468 -5.29 11.26 -0.73
CA GLU A 468 -6.15 10.23 -1.32
C GLU A 468 -6.81 10.70 -2.63
N VAL A 469 -7.22 11.98 -2.71
CA VAL A 469 -7.71 12.57 -3.97
C VAL A 469 -6.61 12.56 -5.03
N GLY A 470 -5.36 12.86 -4.69
CA GLY A 470 -4.22 12.78 -5.61
C GLY A 470 -4.11 11.41 -6.30
N HIS A 471 -4.30 10.32 -5.55
CA HIS A 471 -4.35 8.96 -6.11
C HIS A 471 -5.50 8.79 -7.10
N THR A 472 -6.65 9.37 -6.80
CA THR A 472 -7.83 9.30 -7.69
C THR A 472 -7.73 10.22 -8.90
N LEU A 473 -6.73 11.12 -8.93
CA LEU A 473 -6.35 11.88 -10.11
C LEU A 473 -5.25 11.19 -10.94
N GLY A 474 -4.89 9.97 -10.57
CA GLY A 474 -3.88 9.15 -11.23
C GLY A 474 -2.47 9.27 -10.65
N LEU A 475 -2.21 10.17 -9.70
CA LEU A 475 -0.88 10.35 -9.12
C LEU A 475 -0.48 9.20 -8.21
N ASN A 476 0.73 8.68 -8.34
CA ASN A 476 1.35 7.81 -7.35
C ASN A 476 2.13 8.62 -6.30
N HIS A 477 2.73 7.95 -5.32
CA HIS A 477 3.47 8.63 -4.27
C HIS A 477 4.68 9.42 -4.80
N ASN A 478 5.04 10.50 -4.09
CA ASN A 478 6.29 11.23 -4.31
C ASN A 478 7.06 11.41 -2.99
N MET A 479 7.82 10.41 -2.60
CA MET A 479 8.58 10.35 -1.34
C MET A 479 9.87 11.18 -1.36
N LYS A 480 10.10 12.01 -2.39
CA LYS A 480 11.31 12.87 -2.54
C LYS A 480 10.98 14.35 -2.36
N SER A 481 9.73 14.70 -2.22
CA SER A 481 9.26 16.09 -2.27
C SER A 481 9.49 16.87 -0.97
N HIS A 482 9.80 16.20 0.15
CA HIS A 482 10.05 16.81 1.46
C HIS A 482 11.22 17.82 1.48
N GLY A 483 12.11 17.74 0.47
CA GLY A 483 13.28 18.62 0.37
C GLY A 483 12.99 20.05 -0.10
N LEU A 484 11.72 20.52 -0.18
CA LEU A 484 11.35 21.85 -0.66
C LEU A 484 11.95 22.99 0.19
N TRP A 485 11.88 22.88 1.50
CA TRP A 485 12.32 23.88 2.47
C TRP A 485 13.51 23.40 3.31
N ASP A 486 14.30 24.33 3.87
CA ASP A 486 15.27 23.99 4.90
C ASP A 486 14.62 23.93 6.30
N ASN A 487 15.39 23.55 7.33
CA ASN A 487 14.91 23.34 8.70
C ASN A 487 14.36 24.61 9.40
N GLU A 488 14.68 25.80 8.93
CA GLU A 488 14.11 27.04 9.46
C GLU A 488 12.89 27.48 8.66
N GLN A 489 12.97 27.39 7.34
CA GLN A 489 11.92 27.78 6.41
C GLN A 489 10.64 26.96 6.59
N VAL A 490 10.76 25.64 6.82
CA VAL A 490 9.59 24.75 6.98
C VAL A 490 8.70 25.11 8.17
N HIS A 491 9.22 25.87 9.15
CA HIS A 491 8.48 26.34 10.32
C HIS A 491 7.95 27.78 10.17
N ASP A 492 8.16 28.43 9.03
CA ASP A 492 7.68 29.79 8.75
C ASP A 492 6.38 29.75 7.94
N ALA A 493 5.22 29.84 8.62
CA ALA A 493 3.90 29.82 7.96
C ALA A 493 3.69 30.98 6.98
N ALA A 494 4.40 32.11 7.15
CA ALA A 494 4.32 33.22 6.20
C ALA A 494 5.03 32.89 4.88
N LEU A 495 6.01 32.01 4.90
CA LEU A 495 6.74 31.52 3.74
C LEU A 495 6.04 30.31 3.12
N THR A 496 5.70 29.30 3.93
CA THR A 496 5.11 28.03 3.47
C THR A 496 3.69 28.19 2.94
N GLN A 497 2.90 29.08 3.54
CA GLN A 497 1.51 29.38 3.16
C GLN A 497 0.62 28.14 2.94
N GLY A 498 0.85 27.09 3.74
CA GLY A 498 0.13 25.81 3.64
C GLY A 498 0.77 24.78 2.73
N VAL A 499 2.01 25.01 2.27
CA VAL A 499 2.79 24.07 1.43
C VAL A 499 4.12 23.79 2.12
N ILE A 500 4.21 22.74 2.93
CA ILE A 500 5.44 22.36 3.65
C ILE A 500 6.34 21.38 2.90
N ALA A 501 5.85 20.79 1.81
CA ALA A 501 6.58 19.88 0.93
C ALA A 501 6.23 20.16 -0.54
N GLY A 502 7.03 19.66 -1.47
CA GLY A 502 6.81 19.84 -2.90
C GLY A 502 5.55 19.15 -3.43
N SER A 503 5.05 18.15 -2.72
CA SER A 503 3.87 17.37 -3.09
C SER A 503 3.10 16.92 -1.85
N VAL A 504 1.78 16.88 -1.96
CA VAL A 504 0.91 16.22 -0.97
C VAL A 504 0.96 14.68 -1.07
N MET A 505 1.60 14.15 -2.13
CA MET A 505 1.78 12.71 -2.31
C MET A 505 3.00 12.15 -1.55
N ASP A 506 3.68 12.95 -0.72
CA ASP A 506 4.75 12.51 0.18
C ASP A 506 4.18 12.08 1.54
N TYR A 507 4.86 11.16 2.21
CA TYR A 507 4.57 10.75 3.59
C TYR A 507 5.37 11.57 4.58
N ASN A 508 5.03 12.86 4.66
CA ASN A 508 5.70 13.77 5.56
C ASN A 508 5.29 13.52 7.02
N PRO A 509 6.23 13.56 7.97
CA PRO A 509 5.87 13.56 9.38
C PRO A 509 5.17 14.88 9.74
N VAL A 510 4.41 14.89 10.84
CA VAL A 510 3.89 16.15 11.38
C VAL A 510 5.04 17.14 11.59
N ASN A 511 4.89 18.36 11.08
CA ASN A 511 5.90 19.41 11.23
C ASN A 511 5.74 20.11 12.57
N ILE A 512 6.56 19.75 13.56
CA ILE A 512 6.58 20.38 14.88
C ILE A 512 7.89 21.13 15.01
N ALA A 513 7.78 22.42 15.35
CA ALA A 513 8.94 23.27 15.52
C ALA A 513 9.83 22.82 16.70
N PRO A 514 11.16 22.97 16.61
CA PRO A 514 12.06 22.74 17.73
C PRO A 514 11.66 23.51 18.96
N VAL A 515 11.99 22.99 20.15
CA VAL A 515 11.67 23.62 21.45
C VAL A 515 12.09 25.08 21.47
N GLY A 516 11.13 25.97 21.81
CA GLY A 516 11.36 27.41 21.90
C GLY A 516 11.32 28.18 20.58
N LYS A 517 11.07 27.47 19.43
CA LYS A 517 10.81 28.15 18.14
C LYS A 517 9.31 28.34 17.91
N ALA A 518 8.93 29.29 17.06
CA ALA A 518 7.54 29.48 16.65
C ALA A 518 7.07 28.29 15.78
N GLN A 519 5.84 27.84 16.02
CA GLN A 519 5.21 26.80 15.24
C GLN A 519 4.68 27.37 13.91
N GLY A 520 5.01 26.72 12.78
CA GLY A 520 4.43 26.95 11.47
C GLY A 520 3.26 25.99 11.18
N ASP A 521 3.02 25.72 9.89
CA ASP A 521 2.01 24.75 9.48
C ASP A 521 2.41 23.34 9.90
N TYR A 522 1.45 22.53 10.35
CA TYR A 522 1.68 21.15 10.78
C TYR A 522 1.74 20.17 9.59
N TYR A 523 0.89 20.40 8.58
CA TYR A 523 0.80 19.60 7.35
C TYR A 523 0.57 20.51 6.14
N SER A 524 0.93 20.04 4.94
CA SER A 524 0.46 20.68 3.71
C SER A 524 -1.06 20.58 3.61
N TYR A 525 -1.73 21.69 3.37
CA TYR A 525 -3.17 21.76 3.11
C TYR A 525 -3.48 22.51 1.80
N LYS A 526 -2.49 22.56 0.92
CA LYS A 526 -2.58 22.98 -0.48
C LYS A 526 -1.64 22.11 -1.33
N PRO A 527 -1.95 21.91 -2.61
CA PRO A 527 -1.05 21.22 -3.53
C PRO A 527 0.29 21.96 -3.64
N GLY A 528 1.37 21.22 -3.67
CA GLY A 528 2.73 21.76 -3.82
C GLY A 528 3.11 22.02 -5.27
N PRO A 529 4.29 22.61 -5.52
CA PRO A 529 4.76 22.90 -6.87
C PRO A 529 4.88 21.66 -7.77
N TYR A 530 5.25 20.51 -7.21
CA TYR A 530 5.26 19.25 -7.94
C TYR A 530 3.84 18.84 -8.37
N ASP A 531 2.85 18.97 -7.48
CA ASP A 531 1.47 18.60 -7.78
C ASP A 531 0.90 19.45 -8.92
N LEU A 532 1.19 20.78 -8.93
CA LEU A 532 0.80 21.69 -10.00
C LEU A 532 1.41 21.26 -11.33
N TRP A 533 2.71 20.94 -11.33
CA TRP A 533 3.44 20.51 -12.51
C TRP A 533 2.97 19.14 -13.03
N ALA A 534 2.71 18.19 -12.14
CA ALA A 534 2.19 16.88 -12.49
C ALA A 534 0.79 16.98 -13.11
N ILE A 535 -0.10 17.81 -12.52
CA ILE A 535 -1.43 18.09 -13.10
C ILE A 535 -1.31 18.82 -14.44
N GLU A 536 -0.38 19.77 -14.60
CA GLU A 536 -0.09 20.40 -15.89
C GLU A 536 0.28 19.35 -16.95
N TYR A 537 1.18 18.41 -16.63
CA TYR A 537 1.54 17.32 -17.52
C TYR A 537 0.34 16.43 -17.85
N GLY A 538 -0.38 15.96 -16.84
CA GLY A 538 -1.46 14.97 -17.01
C GLY A 538 -2.72 15.53 -17.67
N TYR A 539 -3.08 16.79 -17.41
CA TYR A 539 -4.42 17.30 -17.70
C TYR A 539 -4.47 18.49 -18.67
N SER A 540 -3.34 19.09 -19.07
CA SER A 540 -3.40 20.10 -20.13
C SER A 540 -4.09 19.54 -21.37
N PRO A 541 -5.06 20.26 -21.98
CA PRO A 541 -5.77 19.79 -23.17
C PRO A 541 -4.81 19.40 -24.30
N ALA A 542 -5.02 18.23 -24.93
CA ALA A 542 -4.20 17.77 -26.04
C ALA A 542 -4.25 18.74 -27.22
N LEU A 543 -3.14 18.87 -27.94
CA LEU A 543 -3.08 19.61 -29.19
C LEU A 543 -3.47 18.67 -30.35
N ASP A 544 -4.08 19.23 -31.40
CA ASP A 544 -4.49 18.47 -32.59
C ASP A 544 -3.31 17.88 -33.39
N ASP A 545 -2.16 18.53 -33.33
CA ASP A 545 -0.92 18.05 -33.94
C ASP A 545 -0.09 17.23 -32.96
N ALA A 546 0.16 15.97 -33.26
CA ALA A 546 0.84 15.03 -32.38
C ALA A 546 2.32 15.42 -32.11
N ASP A 547 3.02 15.99 -33.11
CA ASP A 547 4.41 16.43 -32.94
C ASP A 547 4.48 17.66 -32.04
N ALA A 548 3.51 18.59 -32.19
CA ALA A 548 3.39 19.77 -31.32
C ALA A 548 3.03 19.37 -29.90
N GLU A 549 2.15 18.40 -29.72
CA GLU A 549 1.79 17.85 -28.41
C GLU A 549 3.01 17.21 -27.71
N GLU A 550 3.73 16.35 -28.42
CA GLU A 550 4.94 15.72 -27.88
C GLU A 550 5.99 16.79 -27.51
N ALA A 551 6.23 17.76 -28.35
CA ALA A 551 7.16 18.85 -28.06
C ALA A 551 6.76 19.65 -26.82
N ARG A 552 5.47 19.92 -26.62
CA ARG A 552 4.94 20.60 -25.46
C ARG A 552 5.13 19.76 -24.18
N LEU A 553 4.79 18.48 -24.24
CA LEU A 553 4.96 17.58 -23.10
C LEU A 553 6.43 17.45 -22.70
N GLN A 554 7.34 17.34 -23.67
CA GLN A 554 8.78 17.36 -23.41
C GLN A 554 9.26 18.69 -22.83
N GLN A 555 8.65 19.82 -23.18
CA GLN A 555 8.95 21.10 -22.57
C GLN A 555 8.53 21.12 -21.08
N ILE A 556 7.35 20.60 -20.74
CA ILE A 556 6.90 20.47 -19.34
C ILE A 556 7.87 19.57 -18.56
N LEU A 557 8.19 18.40 -19.11
CA LEU A 557 9.06 17.41 -18.47
C LEU A 557 10.53 17.87 -18.36
N SER A 558 10.98 18.80 -19.19
CA SER A 558 12.34 19.36 -19.14
C SER A 558 12.65 20.04 -17.81
N ARG A 559 11.63 20.44 -17.06
CA ARG A 559 11.72 21.07 -15.73
C ARG A 559 11.94 20.08 -14.59
N SER A 560 11.87 18.76 -14.81
CA SER A 560 11.96 17.72 -13.77
C SER A 560 13.25 17.77 -12.93
N HIS A 561 14.27 18.52 -13.36
CA HIS A 561 15.52 18.73 -12.64
C HIS A 561 15.44 19.85 -11.59
N GLU A 562 14.38 20.67 -11.62
CA GLU A 562 14.15 21.70 -10.62
C GLU A 562 13.90 21.04 -9.25
N ARG A 563 14.49 21.60 -8.20
CA ARG A 563 14.44 20.99 -6.87
C ARG A 563 13.01 20.84 -6.34
N GLU A 564 12.16 21.80 -6.59
CA GLU A 564 10.75 21.81 -6.19
C GLU A 564 9.89 20.77 -6.92
N LEU A 565 10.42 20.22 -8.05
CA LEU A 565 9.77 19.19 -8.87
C LEU A 565 10.42 17.81 -8.68
N ALA A 566 11.26 17.64 -7.65
CA ALA A 566 11.93 16.37 -7.38
C ALA A 566 10.92 15.23 -7.19
N PHE A 567 11.21 14.08 -7.83
CA PHE A 567 10.32 12.92 -7.83
C PHE A 567 11.06 11.63 -7.49
N GLY A 568 10.39 10.77 -6.74
CA GLY A 568 10.78 9.39 -6.44
C GLY A 568 9.63 8.70 -5.70
N ASN A 569 9.34 7.45 -6.06
CA ASN A 569 8.16 6.73 -5.58
C ASN A 569 8.47 5.39 -4.91
N ASP A 570 7.45 4.59 -4.62
CA ASP A 570 7.54 3.27 -3.98
C ASP A 570 8.43 2.27 -4.74
N ALA A 571 8.60 2.43 -6.06
CA ALA A 571 9.49 1.58 -6.86
C ALA A 571 10.98 1.74 -6.49
N ASP A 572 11.34 2.84 -5.81
CA ASP A 572 12.67 3.06 -5.27
C ASP A 572 12.95 2.26 -3.97
N ASP A 573 11.98 1.48 -3.48
CA ASP A 573 12.08 0.51 -2.37
C ASP A 573 12.68 1.09 -1.06
N MET A 574 12.24 2.30 -0.69
CA MET A 574 12.78 3.06 0.45
C MET A 574 12.58 2.40 1.82
N ARG A 575 11.71 1.40 1.96
CA ARG A 575 11.41 0.73 3.24
C ARG A 575 12.33 -0.44 3.53
N ALA A 576 12.76 -1.19 2.52
CA ALA A 576 13.51 -2.43 2.70
C ALA A 576 14.98 -2.17 3.08
N PRO A 577 15.47 -2.72 4.21
CA PRO A 577 16.88 -2.62 4.56
C PRO A 577 17.78 -3.13 3.44
N GLY A 578 18.82 -2.36 3.09
CA GLY A 578 19.83 -2.74 2.10
C GLY A 578 19.45 -2.61 0.63
N ARG A 579 18.16 -2.63 0.29
CA ARG A 579 17.68 -2.47 -1.11
C ARG A 579 17.63 -1.01 -1.52
N HIS A 580 17.18 -0.16 -0.64
CA HIS A 580 17.10 1.28 -0.81
C HIS A 580 18.45 1.90 -1.25
N ILE A 581 18.40 2.85 -2.20
CA ILE A 581 19.58 3.48 -2.80
C ILE A 581 19.65 4.97 -2.48
N ASP A 582 18.62 5.75 -2.84
CA ASP A 582 18.60 7.22 -2.68
C ASP A 582 17.96 7.64 -1.35
N PRO A 583 18.75 8.14 -0.37
CA PRO A 583 18.25 8.50 0.94
C PRO A 583 17.24 9.69 0.92
N ARG A 584 17.12 10.40 -0.18
CA ARG A 584 16.15 11.47 -0.37
C ARG A 584 14.74 10.94 -0.68
N ILE A 585 14.60 9.65 -1.00
CA ILE A 585 13.30 9.00 -1.26
C ILE A 585 12.96 8.20 -0.02
N MET A 586 12.30 8.84 0.97
CA MET A 586 12.12 8.23 2.27
C MET A 586 10.88 8.75 3.00
N THR A 587 10.04 7.82 3.48
CA THR A 587 8.92 8.17 4.37
C THR A 587 9.42 8.72 5.71
N GLY A 588 8.69 9.66 6.29
CA GLY A 588 9.04 10.27 7.59
C GLY A 588 10.24 11.22 7.58
N ALA A 589 10.77 11.53 6.38
CA ALA A 589 11.77 12.57 6.19
C ALA A 589 11.12 13.95 6.04
N MET A 590 11.83 15.01 6.43
CA MET A 590 11.41 16.40 6.29
C MET A 590 12.63 17.27 6.02
N SER A 591 12.41 18.37 5.33
CA SER A 591 13.38 19.40 4.96
C SER A 591 14.46 18.95 3.95
N SER A 592 15.25 19.91 3.50
CA SER A 592 16.40 19.63 2.59
C SER A 592 17.63 19.08 3.32
N ASP A 593 17.63 19.07 4.67
CA ASP A 593 18.61 18.39 5.52
C ASP A 593 17.89 17.48 6.53
N PRO A 594 17.45 16.28 6.11
CA PRO A 594 16.73 15.35 6.99
C PRO A 594 17.56 14.86 8.18
N VAL A 595 18.89 14.90 8.10
CA VAL A 595 19.76 14.53 9.23
C VAL A 595 19.68 15.59 10.34
N ALA A 596 19.74 16.87 9.99
CA ALA A 596 19.57 17.96 10.95
C ALA A 596 18.13 17.99 11.50
N TYR A 597 17.11 17.77 10.65
CA TYR A 597 15.73 17.66 11.11
C TYR A 597 15.52 16.49 12.09
N ALA A 598 16.17 15.35 11.87
CA ALA A 598 16.13 14.21 12.78
C ALA A 598 16.73 14.55 14.15
N ILE A 599 17.81 15.33 14.20
CA ILE A 599 18.43 15.80 15.45
C ILE A 599 17.43 16.67 16.22
N ASP A 600 16.82 17.66 15.56
CA ASP A 600 15.80 18.53 16.17
C ASP A 600 14.61 17.70 16.70
N ARG A 601 14.22 16.63 15.99
CA ARG A 601 13.15 15.72 16.40
C ARG A 601 13.53 14.86 17.61
N TRP A 602 14.76 14.37 17.67
CA TRP A 602 15.27 13.63 18.84
C TRP A 602 15.33 14.51 20.08
N ASP A 603 15.77 15.76 19.92
CA ASP A 603 15.81 16.72 21.03
C ASP A 603 14.40 17.05 21.52
N LEU A 604 13.43 17.25 20.62
CA LEU A 604 12.02 17.41 20.95
C LEU A 604 11.49 16.20 21.73
N VAL A 605 11.72 14.99 21.26
CA VAL A 605 11.26 13.76 21.92
C VAL A 605 11.86 13.61 23.31
N ASN A 606 13.16 13.91 23.48
CA ASN A 606 13.81 13.90 24.79
C ASN A 606 13.21 14.95 25.75
N HIS A 607 12.88 16.12 25.25
CA HIS A 607 12.16 17.15 26.01
C HIS A 607 10.78 16.65 26.45
N GLU A 608 9.99 16.11 25.53
CA GLU A 608 8.63 15.62 25.81
C GLU A 608 8.61 14.43 26.78
N PHE A 609 9.62 13.54 26.77
CA PHE A 609 9.77 12.54 27.83
C PHE A 609 9.94 13.15 29.20
N GLY A 610 10.68 14.28 29.30
CA GLY A 610 10.84 15.02 30.56
C GLY A 610 9.54 15.57 31.10
N GLU A 611 8.66 16.05 30.23
CA GLU A 611 7.37 16.69 30.58
C GLU A 611 6.20 15.66 30.67
N LEU A 612 6.40 14.43 30.22
CA LEU A 612 5.31 13.48 29.99
C LEU A 612 4.51 13.15 31.26
N LEU A 613 5.15 13.07 32.42
CA LEU A 613 4.45 12.74 33.66
C LEU A 613 3.55 13.91 34.14
N ASP A 614 3.92 15.13 33.87
CA ASP A 614 3.14 16.33 34.22
C ASP A 614 1.96 16.51 33.24
N LYS A 615 2.17 16.21 31.93
CA LYS A 615 1.16 16.34 30.88
C LYS A 615 0.20 15.13 30.83
N GLY A 616 0.72 13.92 31.04
CA GLY A 616 0.01 12.64 30.83
C GLY A 616 -0.75 12.10 32.03
N ARG A 617 -0.58 12.67 33.24
CA ARG A 617 -1.24 12.22 34.48
C ARG A 617 -2.38 13.14 34.85
N GLU A 618 -3.53 12.56 35.12
CA GLU A 618 -4.72 13.29 35.53
C GLU A 618 -5.43 12.48 36.63
N ASP A 619 -5.91 13.20 37.69
CA ASP A 619 -6.61 12.57 38.80
C ASP A 619 -7.84 11.77 38.32
N GLY A 620 -7.94 10.54 38.72
CA GLY A 620 -9.04 9.65 38.34
C GLY A 620 -8.87 8.92 37.02
N GLN A 621 -7.83 9.23 36.23
CA GLN A 621 -7.51 8.52 34.97
C GLN A 621 -6.48 7.41 35.19
N SER A 622 -6.48 6.43 34.28
CA SER A 622 -5.48 5.35 34.28
C SER A 622 -4.15 5.84 33.70
N HIS A 623 -3.07 5.13 34.00
CA HIS A 623 -1.75 5.39 33.39
C HIS A 623 -1.65 4.98 31.88
N GLN A 624 -2.73 4.49 31.27
CA GLN A 624 -2.74 4.13 29.85
C GLN A 624 -2.29 5.28 28.95
N ARG A 625 -2.63 6.53 29.28
CA ARG A 625 -2.19 7.71 28.52
C ARG A 625 -0.66 7.86 28.54
N VAL A 626 -0.04 7.66 29.71
CA VAL A 626 1.43 7.71 29.82
C VAL A 626 2.07 6.61 28.95
N LEU A 627 1.55 5.38 29.01
CA LEU A 627 2.03 4.28 28.16
C LEU A 627 1.90 4.60 26.67
N THR A 628 0.73 5.07 26.25
CA THR A 628 0.46 5.39 24.83
C THR A 628 1.38 6.50 24.33
N SER A 629 1.50 7.59 25.09
CA SER A 629 2.37 8.72 24.71
C SER A 629 3.86 8.32 24.72
N ALA A 630 4.30 7.53 25.70
CA ALA A 630 5.68 7.05 25.74
C ALA A 630 6.04 6.18 24.52
N ASN A 631 5.14 5.27 24.12
CA ASN A 631 5.34 4.45 22.93
C ASN A 631 5.33 5.27 21.64
N MET A 632 4.47 6.26 21.52
CA MET A 632 4.45 7.19 20.39
C MET A 632 5.76 7.99 20.30
N LEU A 633 6.23 8.57 21.40
CA LEU A 633 7.52 9.28 21.43
C LEU A 633 8.67 8.36 21.04
N PHE A 634 8.69 7.14 21.57
CA PHE A 634 9.69 6.13 21.18
C PHE A 634 9.61 5.80 19.68
N GLY A 635 8.41 5.64 19.12
CA GLY A 635 8.17 5.40 17.69
C GLY A 635 8.75 6.52 16.81
N GLN A 636 8.50 7.77 17.18
CA GLN A 636 9.07 8.95 16.50
C GLN A 636 10.60 8.94 16.55
N TYR A 637 11.17 8.64 17.71
CA TYR A 637 12.62 8.54 17.88
C TYR A 637 13.23 7.46 16.97
N ALA A 638 12.65 6.27 16.96
CA ALA A 638 13.11 5.14 16.15
C ALA A 638 12.91 5.38 14.64
N GLY A 639 11.84 6.06 14.23
CA GLY A 639 11.59 6.44 12.84
C GLY A 639 12.71 7.32 12.28
N GLN A 640 13.11 8.35 13.02
CA GLN A 640 14.22 9.23 12.61
C GLN A 640 15.57 8.49 12.53
N ALA A 641 15.81 7.49 13.39
CA ALA A 641 17.00 6.65 13.30
C ALA A 641 17.06 5.87 11.97
N THR A 642 15.89 5.45 11.47
CA THR A 642 15.79 4.80 10.15
C THR A 642 16.11 5.79 9.04
N VAL A 643 15.52 6.98 9.03
CA VAL A 643 15.79 8.04 8.03
C VAL A 643 17.29 8.35 7.95
N VAL A 644 17.93 8.65 9.09
CA VAL A 644 19.36 8.99 9.14
C VAL A 644 20.24 7.84 8.66
N SER A 645 19.88 6.59 8.98
CA SER A 645 20.67 5.42 8.58
C SER A 645 20.81 5.28 7.06
N ARG A 646 19.84 5.77 6.28
CA ARG A 646 19.78 5.64 4.82
C ARG A 646 20.89 6.44 4.11
N TYR A 647 21.44 7.45 4.76
CA TYR A 647 22.54 8.23 4.20
C TYR A 647 23.86 7.45 4.18
N ILE A 648 24.02 6.41 5.01
CA ILE A 648 25.22 5.56 5.03
C ILE A 648 25.24 4.62 3.84
N GLY A 649 26.23 4.79 2.97
CA GLY A 649 26.35 4.02 1.72
C GLY A 649 25.26 4.35 0.70
N GLY A 650 24.56 5.49 0.86
CA GLY A 650 23.54 5.97 -0.05
C GLY A 650 24.10 6.49 -1.36
N VAL A 651 23.25 6.50 -2.41
CA VAL A 651 23.56 7.04 -3.74
C VAL A 651 22.35 7.86 -4.20
N TYR A 652 22.59 9.11 -4.57
CA TYR A 652 21.58 9.95 -5.21
C TYR A 652 21.30 9.44 -6.62
N VAL A 653 20.03 9.29 -6.96
CA VAL A 653 19.55 8.80 -8.26
C VAL A 653 18.84 9.92 -8.99
N GLU A 654 19.29 10.23 -10.21
CA GLU A 654 18.64 11.23 -11.08
C GLU A 654 18.13 10.57 -12.37
N ARG A 655 16.89 10.88 -12.73
CA ARG A 655 16.20 10.30 -13.90
C ARG A 655 16.15 11.25 -15.09
N ALA A 656 17.00 12.30 -15.14
CA ALA A 656 17.10 13.22 -16.26
C ALA A 656 17.58 12.51 -17.52
N TYR A 657 17.03 12.89 -18.67
CA TYR A 657 17.43 12.35 -19.96
C TYR A 657 18.70 13.03 -20.49
N VAL A 658 19.40 12.34 -21.38
CA VAL A 658 20.60 12.87 -22.05
C VAL A 658 20.28 14.17 -22.75
N GLY A 659 21.02 15.23 -22.45
CA GLY A 659 20.83 16.57 -23.02
C GLY A 659 19.78 17.44 -22.32
N GLN A 660 19.03 16.91 -21.35
CA GLN A 660 18.05 17.69 -20.57
C GLN A 660 18.74 18.72 -19.66
N THR A 661 19.83 18.33 -19.03
CA THR A 661 20.69 19.20 -18.22
C THR A 661 22.15 18.89 -18.51
N ASN A 662 23.05 19.88 -18.43
CA ASN A 662 24.47 19.66 -18.61
C ASN A 662 25.03 18.82 -17.45
N ASP A 663 25.62 17.66 -17.75
CA ASP A 663 26.40 16.80 -16.85
C ASP A 663 25.68 16.20 -15.62
N VAL A 664 24.36 16.01 -15.64
CA VAL A 664 23.67 15.24 -14.62
C VAL A 664 24.08 13.77 -14.73
N ARG A 665 24.73 13.26 -13.67
CA ARG A 665 25.07 11.84 -13.55
C ARG A 665 23.85 11.09 -12.98
N PRO A 666 23.43 9.97 -13.58
CA PRO A 666 22.35 9.14 -13.02
C PRO A 666 22.60 8.68 -11.60
N TYR A 667 23.85 8.43 -11.23
CA TYR A 667 24.26 7.95 -9.90
C TYR A 667 25.37 8.83 -9.34
N THR A 668 25.12 9.42 -8.16
CA THR A 668 26.10 10.21 -7.41
C THR A 668 26.12 9.71 -5.97
N PRO A 669 27.28 9.17 -5.47
CA PRO A 669 27.36 8.76 -4.08
C PRO A 669 27.06 9.91 -3.12
N VAL A 670 26.42 9.62 -1.99
CA VAL A 670 26.22 10.62 -0.93
C VAL A 670 27.59 11.16 -0.51
N PRO A 671 27.75 12.50 -0.41
CA PRO A 671 29.02 13.11 -0.02
C PRO A 671 29.56 12.55 1.31
N ARG A 672 30.88 12.40 1.40
CA ARG A 672 31.54 11.88 2.62
C ARG A 672 31.12 12.61 3.88
N ASP A 673 31.07 13.93 3.82
CA ASP A 673 30.74 14.75 5.00
C ASP A 673 29.28 14.50 5.45
N THR A 674 28.34 14.34 4.54
CA THR A 674 26.94 13.99 4.85
C THR A 674 26.84 12.59 5.46
N GLN A 675 27.56 11.59 4.91
CA GLN A 675 27.60 10.23 5.50
C GLN A 675 28.21 10.24 6.91
N ARG A 676 29.25 11.02 7.14
CA ARG A 676 29.86 11.17 8.47
C ARG A 676 28.95 11.91 9.44
N GLN A 677 28.24 12.95 9.00
CA GLN A 677 27.24 13.65 9.81
C GLN A 677 26.14 12.67 10.25
N ALA A 678 25.64 11.86 9.33
CA ALA A 678 24.65 10.83 9.64
C ALA A 678 25.18 9.79 10.64
N MET A 679 26.41 9.27 10.44
CA MET A 679 27.05 8.34 11.37
C MET A 679 27.24 8.97 12.75
N GLN A 680 27.65 10.24 12.81
CA GLN A 680 27.85 10.96 14.08
C GLN A 680 26.52 11.16 14.81
N ALA A 681 25.43 11.50 14.08
CA ALA A 681 24.09 11.63 14.63
C ALA A 681 23.61 10.29 15.22
N LEU A 682 23.78 9.17 14.49
CA LEU A 682 23.47 7.82 15.00
C LEU A 682 24.32 7.46 16.24
N ASN A 683 25.60 7.80 16.25
CA ASN A 683 26.48 7.54 17.38
C ASN A 683 26.06 8.35 18.64
N ASN A 684 25.59 9.56 18.46
CA ASN A 684 25.21 10.45 19.57
C ASN A 684 23.81 10.15 20.13
N TYR A 685 22.86 9.73 19.28
CA TYR A 685 21.46 9.57 19.68
C TYR A 685 20.99 8.12 19.75
N VAL A 686 21.54 7.21 18.92
CA VAL A 686 21.09 5.82 18.83
C VAL A 686 22.04 4.84 19.52
N PHE A 687 23.34 5.02 19.35
CA PHE A 687 24.37 4.10 19.87
C PHE A 687 25.03 4.61 21.16
N ALA A 688 24.69 5.79 21.63
CA ALA A 688 25.22 6.34 22.87
C ALA A 688 24.81 5.51 24.10
N ALA A 689 25.63 5.54 25.13
CA ALA A 689 25.40 4.80 26.37
C ALA A 689 24.20 5.29 27.17
N ASP A 690 23.79 6.55 26.97
CA ASP A 690 22.69 7.26 27.59
C ASP A 690 21.49 7.46 26.66
N THR A 691 21.46 6.71 25.54
CA THR A 691 20.33 6.73 24.59
C THR A 691 19.01 6.56 25.34
N LEU A 692 18.08 7.52 25.13
CA LEU A 692 16.76 7.55 25.77
C LEU A 692 16.80 7.55 27.33
N GLU A 693 17.84 8.14 27.95
CA GLU A 693 17.88 8.32 29.40
C GLU A 693 16.69 9.15 29.91
N SER A 694 16.22 10.10 29.12
CA SER A 694 15.00 10.91 29.35
C SER A 694 13.72 10.09 29.58
N MET A 695 13.65 8.85 29.05
CA MET A 695 12.51 7.95 29.25
C MET A 695 12.51 7.27 30.65
N GLN A 696 13.66 7.21 31.34
CA GLN A 696 13.76 6.46 32.61
C GLN A 696 12.73 6.83 33.67
N PRO A 697 12.45 8.13 33.95
CA PRO A 697 11.44 8.52 34.95
C PRO A 697 10.02 8.02 34.60
N VAL A 698 9.74 7.83 33.31
CA VAL A 698 8.41 7.47 32.81
C VAL A 698 8.14 5.96 32.94
N LEU A 699 9.18 5.11 32.89
CA LEU A 699 9.06 3.65 32.83
C LEU A 699 8.17 3.05 33.93
N ALA A 700 8.29 3.54 35.16
CA ALA A 700 7.50 3.03 36.29
C ALA A 700 5.99 3.35 36.20
N TYR A 701 5.61 4.23 35.29
CA TYR A 701 4.24 4.69 35.07
C TYR A 701 3.62 4.16 33.75
N MET A 702 4.36 3.41 32.96
CA MET A 702 3.89 2.84 31.70
C MET A 702 3.03 1.60 31.96
N GLN A 703 1.82 1.80 32.51
CA GLN A 703 0.90 0.73 32.86
C GLN A 703 -0.25 0.63 31.86
N GLN A 704 -0.49 -0.57 31.38
CA GLN A 704 -1.65 -0.89 30.55
C GLN A 704 -2.92 -0.93 31.39
N GLN A 705 -4.00 -0.29 30.92
CA GLN A 705 -5.32 -0.46 31.49
C GLN A 705 -5.89 -1.82 31.09
N ARG A 706 -6.16 -2.68 32.05
CA ARG A 706 -6.76 -3.98 31.80
C ARG A 706 -8.20 -3.86 31.34
N ARG A 707 -8.57 -4.67 30.34
CA ARG A 707 -9.93 -4.83 29.85
C ARG A 707 -10.38 -6.27 30.03
N GLY A 708 -11.41 -6.50 30.86
CA GLY A 708 -11.95 -7.83 31.11
C GLY A 708 -10.97 -8.76 31.85
N PHE A 709 -11.20 -10.06 31.70
CA PHE A 709 -10.38 -11.11 32.28
C PHE A 709 -9.55 -11.80 31.20
N ASN A 710 -8.35 -11.30 30.98
CA ASN A 710 -7.40 -11.85 29.99
C ASN A 710 -6.11 -12.31 30.66
N HIS A 711 -5.92 -13.62 30.81
CA HIS A 711 -4.71 -14.23 31.38
C HIS A 711 -3.79 -14.87 30.31
N TRP A 712 -4.12 -14.70 29.04
CA TRP A 712 -3.29 -15.12 27.89
C TRP A 712 -2.50 -13.96 27.28
N GLY A 713 -2.56 -12.78 27.92
CA GLY A 713 -1.87 -11.59 27.44
C GLY A 713 -0.34 -11.68 27.62
N ASN A 714 0.36 -10.77 26.95
CA ASN A 714 1.81 -10.59 27.08
C ASN A 714 2.15 -10.01 28.47
N ASN A 715 3.44 -10.03 28.82
CA ASN A 715 3.93 -9.37 30.03
C ASN A 715 3.61 -7.86 29.97
N GLU A 716 3.06 -7.33 31.06
CA GLU A 716 2.67 -5.91 31.17
C GLU A 716 3.85 -5.01 31.57
N ASP A 717 4.95 -5.58 32.09
CA ASP A 717 6.10 -4.81 32.57
C ASP A 717 6.88 -4.15 31.42
N PRO A 718 7.30 -2.90 31.56
CA PRO A 718 8.12 -2.22 30.55
C PRO A 718 9.44 -2.95 30.33
N ARG A 719 9.87 -3.06 29.06
CA ARG A 719 11.13 -3.73 28.68
C ARG A 719 12.07 -2.79 27.91
N PRO A 720 12.60 -1.75 28.55
CA PRO A 720 13.35 -0.71 27.89
C PRO A 720 14.60 -1.24 27.15
N HIS A 721 15.30 -2.23 27.70
CA HIS A 721 16.46 -2.82 27.02
C HIS A 721 16.08 -3.49 25.70
N GLN A 722 14.93 -4.17 25.65
CA GLN A 722 14.46 -4.80 24.41
C GLN A 722 14.03 -3.73 23.39
N MET A 723 13.31 -2.69 23.83
CA MET A 723 12.87 -1.60 22.97
C MET A 723 14.07 -0.89 22.33
N ILE A 724 15.04 -0.46 23.14
CA ILE A 724 16.23 0.25 22.66
C ILE A 724 17.06 -0.65 21.74
N LEU A 725 17.28 -1.92 22.11
CA LEU A 725 18.05 -2.85 21.30
C LEU A 725 17.37 -3.14 19.95
N ASN A 726 16.03 -3.23 19.90
CA ASN A 726 15.30 -3.42 18.64
C ASN A 726 15.48 -2.22 17.71
N MET A 727 15.39 -0.98 18.21
CA MET A 727 15.70 0.22 17.44
C MET A 727 17.14 0.17 16.88
N GLN A 728 18.11 -0.16 17.71
CA GLN A 728 19.52 -0.29 17.32
C GLN A 728 19.73 -1.39 16.26
N ARG A 729 19.04 -2.53 16.41
CA ARG A 729 19.04 -3.63 15.42
C ARG A 729 18.47 -3.20 14.09
N ASN A 730 17.40 -2.40 14.08
CA ASN A 730 16.82 -1.89 12.83
C ASN A 730 17.82 -1.03 12.06
N VAL A 731 18.55 -0.17 12.75
CA VAL A 731 19.65 0.59 12.14
C VAL A 731 20.74 -0.34 11.63
N PHE A 732 21.20 -1.33 12.41
CA PHE A 732 22.18 -2.31 11.97
C PHE A 732 21.73 -3.15 10.79
N ASN A 733 20.44 -3.51 10.72
CA ASN A 733 19.86 -4.25 9.60
C ASN A 733 20.07 -3.51 8.27
N HIS A 734 20.13 -2.16 8.29
CA HIS A 734 20.45 -1.38 7.10
C HIS A 734 21.97 -1.15 6.95
N ILE A 735 22.62 -0.46 7.89
CA ILE A 735 24.01 -0.02 7.71
C ILE A 735 25.04 -1.17 7.66
N LEU A 736 24.69 -2.34 8.20
CA LEU A 736 25.48 -3.57 8.13
C LEU A 736 24.93 -4.59 7.13
N HIS A 737 23.96 -4.22 6.28
CA HIS A 737 23.44 -5.09 5.25
C HIS A 737 24.49 -5.37 4.17
N GLU A 738 24.51 -6.59 3.61
CA GLU A 738 25.47 -6.98 2.57
C GLU A 738 25.51 -6.01 1.40
N ASN A 739 24.33 -5.59 0.89
CA ASN A 739 24.24 -4.64 -0.22
C ASN A 739 24.81 -3.26 0.13
N VAL A 740 24.66 -2.78 1.38
CA VAL A 740 25.17 -1.46 1.80
C VAL A 740 26.70 -1.51 1.94
N LEU A 741 27.23 -2.56 2.56
CA LEU A 741 28.68 -2.72 2.72
C LEU A 741 29.36 -2.88 1.35
N GLN A 742 28.79 -3.69 0.46
CA GLN A 742 29.29 -3.83 -0.91
C GLN A 742 29.21 -2.50 -1.67
N ARG A 743 28.08 -1.76 -1.55
CA ARG A 743 27.90 -0.46 -2.22
C ARG A 743 28.91 0.56 -1.77
N LEU A 744 29.31 0.59 -0.50
CA LEU A 744 30.40 1.46 -0.02
C LEU A 744 31.73 1.18 -0.75
N SER A 745 32.03 -0.09 -1.06
CA SER A 745 33.21 -0.50 -1.81
C SER A 745 33.09 -0.20 -3.30
N ASP A 746 31.96 -0.52 -3.92
CA ASP A 746 31.72 -0.36 -5.35
C ASP A 746 31.67 1.13 -5.74
N THR A 747 30.98 1.95 -4.95
CA THR A 747 30.86 3.39 -5.21
C THR A 747 32.16 4.17 -5.07
N ALA A 748 33.15 3.62 -4.37
CA ALA A 748 34.51 4.18 -4.35
C ALA A 748 35.12 4.26 -5.75
N MET A 749 34.69 3.40 -6.70
CA MET A 749 35.15 3.42 -8.09
C MET A 749 34.60 4.60 -8.90
N TYR A 750 33.55 5.27 -8.42
CA TYR A 750 32.93 6.40 -9.11
C TYR A 750 32.60 7.60 -8.20
N GLY A 751 33.35 7.76 -7.10
CA GLY A 751 33.41 9.02 -6.36
C GLY A 751 33.01 9.00 -4.90
N ASN A 752 32.71 7.84 -4.29
CA ASN A 752 32.52 7.75 -2.84
C ASN A 752 33.84 7.86 -2.10
N GLU A 753 33.94 8.85 -1.23
CA GLU A 753 35.15 9.10 -0.40
C GLU A 753 35.03 8.57 1.04
N TYR A 754 33.84 8.09 1.45
CA TYR A 754 33.61 7.45 2.74
C TYR A 754 33.77 5.95 2.60
N SER A 755 34.98 5.47 2.92
CA SER A 755 35.32 4.08 2.71
C SER A 755 34.60 3.14 3.67
N LEU A 756 34.43 1.87 3.27
CA LEU A 756 33.93 0.79 4.12
C LEU A 756 34.71 0.71 5.45
N THR A 757 36.03 0.88 5.41
CA THR A 757 36.87 0.85 6.61
C THR A 757 36.63 2.06 7.51
N ASP A 758 36.43 3.26 6.94
CA ASP A 758 36.11 4.46 7.71
C ASP A 758 34.74 4.30 8.39
N MET A 759 33.74 3.82 7.66
CA MET A 759 32.39 3.60 8.17
C MET A 759 32.38 2.62 9.36
N LEU A 760 32.97 1.44 9.20
CA LEU A 760 33.05 0.46 10.30
C LEU A 760 33.93 0.95 11.44
N GLY A 761 34.97 1.76 11.16
CA GLY A 761 35.80 2.40 12.16
C GLY A 761 35.07 3.42 13.00
N ASP A 762 34.28 4.30 12.37
CA ASP A 762 33.45 5.32 13.03
C ASP A 762 32.30 4.65 13.83
N LEU A 763 31.70 3.60 13.29
CA LEU A 763 30.65 2.82 13.98
C LEU A 763 31.22 2.10 15.22
N THR A 764 32.37 1.39 15.08
CA THR A 764 33.03 0.73 16.22
C THR A 764 33.42 1.76 17.29
N GLY A 765 33.88 2.94 16.84
CA GLY A 765 34.19 4.06 17.74
C GLY A 765 33.00 4.49 18.55
N GLY A 766 31.83 4.70 17.91
CA GLY A 766 30.56 5.08 18.56
C GLY A 766 30.04 4.05 19.53
N VAL A 767 29.96 2.77 19.10
CA VAL A 767 29.45 1.66 19.92
C VAL A 767 30.28 1.40 21.19
N PHE A 768 31.61 1.68 21.14
CA PHE A 768 32.52 1.47 22.27
C PHE A 768 32.94 2.76 22.97
N ASN A 769 32.31 3.90 22.63
CA ASN A 769 32.57 5.18 23.28
C ASN A 769 31.70 5.36 24.52
N GLY A 770 32.14 6.15 25.48
CA GLY A 770 31.37 6.59 26.63
C GLY A 770 31.39 5.65 27.84
N THR A 771 30.40 5.82 28.71
CA THR A 771 30.22 5.03 29.95
C THR A 771 29.68 3.65 29.67
N HIS A 772 30.05 2.67 30.51
CA HIS A 772 29.54 1.30 30.37
C HIS A 772 28.21 1.14 31.13
N THR A 773 27.12 1.45 30.45
CA THR A 773 25.76 1.18 30.94
C THR A 773 25.30 -0.21 30.50
N THR A 774 24.19 -0.69 31.04
CA THR A 774 23.56 -1.94 30.58
C THR A 774 23.04 -1.83 29.14
N VAL A 775 22.67 -0.62 28.69
CA VAL A 775 22.29 -0.33 27.31
C VAL A 775 23.49 -0.52 26.38
N SER A 776 24.65 0.11 26.71
CA SER A 776 25.84 -0.01 25.85
C SER A 776 26.41 -1.44 25.83
N GLN A 777 26.37 -2.16 26.97
CA GLN A 777 26.80 -3.56 27.02
C GLN A 777 25.95 -4.47 26.12
N ASN A 778 24.63 -4.26 26.10
CA ASN A 778 23.72 -5.02 25.25
C ASN A 778 23.98 -4.76 23.76
N LEU A 779 24.15 -3.49 23.40
CA LEU A 779 24.51 -3.08 22.04
C LEU A 779 25.84 -3.66 21.57
N GLN A 780 26.88 -3.62 22.41
CA GLN A 780 28.22 -4.11 22.10
C GLN A 780 28.21 -5.62 21.82
N ILE A 781 27.44 -6.41 22.57
CA ILE A 781 27.25 -7.84 22.30
C ILE A 781 26.59 -8.06 20.92
N GLU A 782 25.50 -7.35 20.66
CA GLU A 782 24.82 -7.42 19.35
C GLU A 782 25.76 -7.08 18.20
N TYR A 783 26.52 -5.99 18.34
CA TYR A 783 27.46 -5.54 17.31
C TYR A 783 28.58 -6.58 17.04
N VAL A 784 29.16 -7.17 18.09
CA VAL A 784 30.19 -8.24 17.95
C VAL A 784 29.57 -9.45 17.23
N ASN A 785 28.37 -9.88 17.58
CA ASN A 785 27.68 -10.99 16.91
C ASN A 785 27.45 -10.68 15.41
N ARG A 786 27.06 -9.43 15.07
CA ARG A 786 26.92 -9.00 13.67
C ARG A 786 28.25 -9.05 12.92
N LEU A 787 29.33 -8.57 13.51
CA LEU A 787 30.68 -8.63 12.89
C LEU A 787 31.17 -10.08 12.67
N ILE A 788 30.86 -10.99 13.60
CA ILE A 788 31.19 -12.43 13.46
C ILE A 788 30.43 -13.02 12.26
N GLY A 789 29.12 -12.71 12.14
CA GLY A 789 28.30 -13.14 11.01
C GLY A 789 28.80 -12.58 9.67
N ILE A 790 29.13 -11.28 9.60
CA ILE A 790 29.72 -10.65 8.41
C ILE A 790 31.02 -11.31 8.02
N ALA A 791 31.90 -11.55 8.99
CA ALA A 791 33.22 -12.18 8.78
C ALA A 791 33.12 -13.64 8.30
N GLY A 792 31.99 -14.31 8.47
CA GLY A 792 31.77 -15.69 8.04
C GLY A 792 32.53 -16.73 8.84
N LEU A 793 32.94 -16.41 10.07
CA LEU A 793 33.82 -17.25 10.87
C LEU A 793 33.12 -18.51 11.43
N GLU A 794 31.81 -18.54 11.52
CA GLU A 794 31.04 -19.65 12.09
C GLU A 794 30.30 -20.51 11.04
N GLY A 795 30.59 -20.37 9.72
CA GLY A 795 29.97 -21.25 8.74
C GLY A 795 29.53 -20.64 7.40
N GLY A 796 30.32 -19.72 6.87
CA GLY A 796 30.07 -19.04 5.59
C GLY A 796 29.28 -17.73 5.75
N SER A 797 29.39 -16.87 4.75
CA SER A 797 28.81 -15.52 4.76
C SER A 797 28.26 -15.18 3.37
N GLY A 798 27.12 -14.48 3.31
CA GLY A 798 26.61 -13.86 2.09
C GLY A 798 27.38 -12.58 1.69
N TYR A 799 28.27 -12.09 2.54
CA TYR A 799 29.01 -10.85 2.34
C TYR A 799 30.23 -11.03 1.41
N ASP A 800 30.57 -9.97 0.69
CA ASP A 800 31.77 -9.95 -0.17
C ASP A 800 33.09 -10.00 0.64
N ASN A 801 34.18 -10.30 -0.07
CA ASN A 801 35.50 -10.48 0.55
C ASN A 801 36.03 -9.23 1.28
N LEU A 802 35.72 -8.02 0.78
CA LEU A 802 36.15 -6.77 1.38
C LEU A 802 35.41 -6.51 2.70
N SER A 803 34.11 -6.76 2.70
CA SER A 803 33.29 -6.68 3.90
C SER A 803 33.73 -7.67 4.98
N GLN A 804 33.99 -8.93 4.60
CA GLN A 804 34.50 -9.94 5.52
C GLN A 804 35.87 -9.51 6.13
N ALA A 805 36.82 -9.05 5.29
CA ALA A 805 38.14 -8.61 5.75
C ALA A 805 38.01 -7.39 6.69
N ALA A 806 37.15 -6.43 6.38
CA ALA A 806 36.93 -5.25 7.22
C ALA A 806 36.32 -5.62 8.58
N ALA A 807 35.34 -6.55 8.61
CA ALA A 807 34.77 -7.06 9.84
C ALA A 807 35.78 -7.77 10.73
N VAL A 808 36.66 -8.63 10.15
CA VAL A 808 37.76 -9.25 10.87
C VAL A 808 38.68 -8.19 11.48
N GLY A 809 38.93 -7.09 10.74
CA GLY A 809 39.74 -5.96 11.24
C GLY A 809 39.12 -5.33 12.50
N GLN A 810 37.78 -5.11 12.50
CA GLN A 810 37.09 -4.56 13.67
C GLN A 810 37.01 -5.56 14.83
N LEU A 811 36.80 -6.85 14.59
CA LEU A 811 36.85 -7.88 15.64
C LEU A 811 38.22 -7.90 16.34
N ARG A 812 39.32 -7.82 15.59
CA ARG A 812 40.69 -7.72 16.16
C ARG A 812 40.87 -6.43 16.98
N ARG A 813 40.36 -5.30 16.50
CA ARG A 813 40.34 -4.03 17.23
C ARG A 813 39.60 -4.17 18.57
N ILE A 814 38.40 -4.72 18.57
CA ILE A 814 37.60 -4.93 19.77
C ILE A 814 38.27 -5.94 20.72
N ARG A 815 38.82 -7.02 20.18
CA ARG A 815 39.56 -8.02 20.97
C ARG A 815 40.72 -7.43 21.76
N ASN A 816 41.37 -6.37 21.23
CA ASN A 816 42.46 -5.67 21.89
C ASN A 816 41.99 -4.61 22.91
N MET A 817 40.70 -4.33 23.01
CA MET A 817 40.18 -3.47 24.07
C MET A 817 40.15 -4.22 25.39
N SER A 818 40.31 -3.49 26.49
CA SER A 818 40.27 -4.05 27.84
C SER A 818 39.39 -3.21 28.74
N ALA A 819 38.80 -3.84 29.75
CA ALA A 819 38.04 -3.14 30.75
C ALA A 819 38.83 -2.03 31.42
N PRO A 820 38.24 -0.87 31.74
CA PRO A 820 38.89 0.18 32.49
C PRO A 820 39.53 -0.36 33.80
N ARG A 821 40.70 0.15 34.19
CA ARG A 821 41.45 -0.35 35.36
C ARG A 821 40.74 -0.39 36.69
N ARG A 822 39.62 0.38 36.83
CA ARG A 822 38.77 0.44 38.02
C ARG A 822 37.32 0.03 37.66
N ALA A 823 37.15 -0.80 36.67
CA ALA A 823 35.81 -1.28 36.28
C ALA A 823 35.25 -2.19 37.40
N GLY A 824 33.98 -2.10 37.64
CA GLY A 824 33.24 -3.07 38.47
C GLY A 824 33.13 -4.45 37.81
N ASP A 825 32.70 -5.45 38.56
CA ASP A 825 32.61 -6.86 38.12
C ASP A 825 31.75 -7.01 36.83
N SER A 826 30.66 -6.25 36.75
CA SER A 826 29.78 -6.28 35.57
C SER A 826 30.51 -5.91 34.28
N VAL A 827 31.28 -4.82 34.29
CA VAL A 827 32.04 -4.36 33.11
C VAL A 827 33.17 -5.32 32.79
N SER A 828 33.86 -5.84 33.81
CA SER A 828 34.91 -6.82 33.64
C SER A 828 34.44 -8.14 33.03
N ASN A 829 33.26 -8.63 33.52
CA ASN A 829 32.61 -9.81 32.98
C ASN A 829 32.13 -9.60 31.54
N HIS A 830 31.64 -8.40 31.23
CA HIS A 830 31.23 -8.04 29.88
C HIS A 830 32.39 -8.11 28.88
N TYR A 831 33.53 -7.47 29.18
CA TYR A 831 34.73 -7.58 28.32
C TYR A 831 35.25 -9.02 28.20
N GLY A 832 35.25 -9.77 29.30
CA GLY A 832 35.57 -11.20 29.28
C GLY A 832 34.64 -11.99 28.34
N TYR A 833 33.36 -11.66 28.32
CA TYR A 833 32.38 -12.29 27.42
C TYR A 833 32.58 -11.91 25.96
N LEU A 834 32.84 -10.62 25.64
CA LEU A 834 33.18 -10.19 24.28
C LEU A 834 34.44 -10.89 23.75
N HIS A 835 35.51 -10.99 24.57
CA HIS A 835 36.73 -11.72 24.20
C HIS A 835 36.44 -13.19 23.93
N LEU A 836 35.63 -13.85 24.77
CA LEU A 836 35.24 -15.24 24.58
C LEU A 836 34.48 -15.46 23.26
N LEU A 837 33.54 -14.57 22.90
CA LEU A 837 32.82 -14.65 21.62
C LEU A 837 33.76 -14.54 20.44
N ILE A 838 34.67 -13.56 20.48
CA ILE A 838 35.61 -13.30 19.37
C ILE A 838 36.63 -14.43 19.26
N ASP A 839 37.19 -14.92 20.38
CA ASP A 839 38.18 -16.00 20.37
C ASP A 839 37.59 -17.30 19.82
N ARG A 840 36.37 -17.64 20.25
CA ARG A 840 35.59 -18.80 19.71
C ARG A 840 35.38 -18.69 18.22
N ALA A 841 35.00 -17.50 17.72
CA ALA A 841 34.78 -17.29 16.29
C ALA A 841 36.07 -17.39 15.47
N PHE A 842 37.23 -17.00 16.02
CA PHE A 842 38.54 -17.17 15.36
C PHE A 842 39.08 -18.61 15.42
N GLU A 843 38.60 -19.44 16.36
CA GLU A 843 38.97 -20.85 16.49
C GLU A 843 38.08 -21.79 15.65
N ALA A 844 36.87 -21.35 15.26
CA ALA A 844 35.90 -22.12 14.46
C ALA A 844 36.37 -22.20 12.99
#